data_1287bdcaf4719e93a23df6f7740d0fa1
#
_entry.id   1287bdcaf4719e93a23df6f7740d0fa1
#
_cell.length_a   1.000
_cell.length_b   1.000
_cell.length_c   1.000
_cell.angle_alpha   90.00
_cell.angle_beta   90.00
_cell.angle_gamma   90.00
#
_symmetry.space_group_name_H-M   'P 1'
#
loop_
_entity.id
_entity.type
_entity.pdbx_description
1 polymer ?
#
loop_
_entity_poly.entity_id
_entity_poly.type
_entity_poly.pdbx_seq_one_letter_code
_entity_poly.pdbx_strand_id
1 'polypeptide(L)'
;MDDYDEFGNYIGPLSDSGSEGGDELPPLEDVPAAHEAEDVPEQQDAGLHVMQVDDEPSNAVVLHEEKIYYPSAAEVYGEDVETLVQEEDTQPLTQPIIEPERIRSFAIEEHGLPETRFDRSFMMGLMQFPDMVRNVAVVGHLHHGKTALVDLLVEQTHKVTIDAEKQMRYTDVTKLEIERGISIKAAPMSLVMPDSSGKSYLLNVLDTPGHVNFQDEVAAALRLADGAVLVVDVVEGVMVGTAAAIRYCVRYNLPIVVVLNKIDRLILELRLPPQDAYFKIRHTLEEINSIIGSATADPAWRVSPERGNVAFASASNGWCFTLRTFAALYARSSNGVDVDAFAARLWGDIYFQPKTRNFTRHAQDAETPRSFIQFVLEPLYKLHMHVLAEESNELHKTLSKLGIYLPQAAFRMDVRPLLRLVMTEFVGAATGFMDMLVKHVPSALAAAPRKTAQTYTGPAESAVYQAASRCDASGPLLIQIAKLYPTSDASEFRAFGRVLSGTATVGQPVKVLGEDYSADDDEDMALTHIGAVWVNESRYTVDAAEVPAGSWALLGNVDASISQTATICDAALSAEETYILRPIDYMTESVLKVAVEPLNPSELPKMLEGLRKVNKSYPLLQTKVEESGEHTLLGTGELYLDCVMHDLRVLFSEIEIKISDPVAKFCETVVETSAVQCYAQTPNKRNKLTMIAEPLEKGVAEDIERGLVNVRLPPRELAKIFQERYGWDALAARSIWAFGPDEGGPNVLVDDTLPDEVDKKMLYSIRESIKQGFQWAAREGPLSDEPMRNVKFRITNAEVAAEPIYRGGGQIIPTARRVAYAAFLLASPRLMEPIYYVEILAPPDSVAGVYTLLARRRGHVTQDIPKAGTQLVTIKAYIPVMDSCGFETDLRVLTQGQAFCLQTFDHWSVVPGDPMDSSITLRPLEPAPPLGLARDFVLKIRRRKGLSDTIAVSSYLESDMVVALAQAGLDLN
;
A
#
# COMPACT_ATOMS: atom_id res chain seq x y z
N MET A 1 -13.29 -30.81 17.83
CA MET A 1 -12.48 -30.27 16.72
C MET A 1 -11.63 -31.38 16.12
N ASP A 2 -12.22 -32.52 15.86
CA ASP A 2 -11.52 -33.72 15.38
C ASP A 2 -12.33 -34.48 14.32
N ASP A 3 -13.05 -33.72 13.48
CA ASP A 3 -13.93 -34.32 12.46
C ASP A 3 -13.31 -34.29 11.04
N TYR A 4 -12.02 -33.93 10.94
CA TYR A 4 -11.27 -33.93 9.68
C TYR A 4 -9.93 -34.62 9.84
N ASP A 5 -9.47 -35.36 8.81
CA ASP A 5 -8.14 -35.96 8.78
C ASP A 5 -7.03 -34.94 8.53
N GLU A 6 -5.76 -35.37 8.61
CA GLU A 6 -4.58 -34.51 8.38
C GLU A 6 -4.51 -33.94 6.94
N PHE A 7 -5.38 -34.40 6.04
CA PHE A 7 -5.50 -33.95 4.64
C PHE A 7 -6.76 -33.13 4.37
N GLY A 8 -7.57 -32.83 5.42
CA GLY A 8 -8.77 -32.00 5.31
C GLY A 8 -10.04 -32.71 4.85
N ASN A 9 -10.09 -34.06 4.89
CA ASN A 9 -11.28 -34.83 4.58
C ASN A 9 -12.12 -35.03 5.84
N TYR A 10 -13.42 -34.86 5.73
CA TYR A 10 -14.38 -35.01 6.82
C TYR A 10 -14.56 -36.48 7.21
N ILE A 11 -14.29 -36.81 8.49
CA ILE A 11 -14.40 -38.16 9.05
C ILE A 11 -15.55 -38.30 10.07
N GLY A 12 -16.37 -37.27 10.25
CA GLY A 12 -17.48 -37.30 11.21
C GLY A 12 -18.61 -38.23 10.78
N PRO A 13 -19.44 -38.71 11.73
CA PRO A 13 -20.52 -39.66 11.44
C PRO A 13 -21.56 -39.01 10.54
N LEU A 14 -21.87 -39.67 9.41
CA LEU A 14 -22.96 -39.28 8.52
C LEU A 14 -24.30 -39.41 9.30
N SER A 15 -24.97 -38.28 9.48
CA SER A 15 -26.30 -38.28 10.05
C SER A 15 -27.28 -38.90 9.05
N ASP A 16 -27.81 -40.05 9.38
CA ASP A 16 -28.97 -40.67 8.75
C ASP A 16 -30.17 -39.74 8.88
N SER A 17 -30.55 -39.09 7.78
CA SER A 17 -31.89 -38.56 7.62
C SER A 17 -32.58 -39.35 6.48
N GLY A 18 -33.36 -40.34 6.86
CA GLY A 18 -34.12 -41.12 5.94
C GLY A 18 -35.20 -40.30 5.23
N SER A 19 -35.32 -40.48 3.95
CA SER A 19 -36.63 -40.47 3.27
C SER A 19 -36.63 -41.57 2.20
N GLU A 20 -37.55 -42.50 2.41
CA GLU A 20 -37.86 -43.58 1.50
C GLU A 20 -38.33 -43.05 0.13
N GLY A 21 -37.82 -43.63 -0.93
CA GLY A 21 -38.31 -43.44 -2.29
C GLY A 21 -37.48 -44.34 -3.20
N GLY A 22 -37.95 -45.59 -3.36
CA GLY A 22 -37.29 -46.56 -4.16
C GLY A 22 -37.35 -46.27 -5.66
N ASP A 23 -36.30 -46.64 -6.33
CA ASP A 23 -36.28 -47.19 -7.67
C ASP A 23 -35.04 -48.08 -7.81
N GLU A 24 -35.33 -49.37 -8.02
CA GLU A 24 -34.37 -50.45 -8.24
C GLU A 24 -33.67 -50.27 -9.59
N LEU A 25 -32.34 -50.25 -9.57
CA LEU A 25 -31.53 -50.51 -10.74
C LEU A 25 -30.92 -51.93 -10.62
N PRO A 26 -30.88 -52.69 -11.72
CA PRO A 26 -30.49 -54.09 -11.70
C PRO A 26 -28.98 -54.29 -11.53
N PRO A 27 -28.58 -55.46 -11.00
CA PRO A 27 -27.17 -55.72 -10.66
C PRO A 27 -26.30 -55.96 -11.90
N LEU A 28 -25.13 -55.36 -11.90
CA LEU A 28 -24.05 -55.65 -12.84
C LEU A 28 -23.40 -57.00 -12.49
N GLU A 29 -23.45 -57.92 -13.46
CA GLU A 29 -22.85 -59.25 -13.37
C GLU A 29 -21.30 -59.17 -13.30
N ASP A 30 -20.79 -60.08 -12.51
CA ASP A 30 -19.37 -60.40 -12.34
C ASP A 30 -18.66 -60.69 -13.67
N VAL A 31 -17.50 -60.09 -13.86
CA VAL A 31 -16.55 -60.55 -14.85
C VAL A 31 -15.33 -61.12 -14.11
N PRO A 32 -14.95 -62.38 -14.35
CA PRO A 32 -13.95 -63.09 -13.57
C PRO A 32 -12.52 -62.71 -13.95
N ALA A 33 -11.69 -62.64 -12.94
CA ALA A 33 -10.23 -62.59 -13.06
C ALA A 33 -9.72 -63.96 -13.58
N ALA A 34 -8.83 -63.95 -14.53
CA ALA A 34 -7.90 -65.05 -14.85
C ALA A 34 -6.88 -64.52 -15.88
N HIS A 35 -5.72 -64.80 -15.90
CA HIS A 35 -4.71 -65.73 -15.54
C HIS A 35 -3.38 -65.20 -16.06
N GLU A 36 -2.36 -65.11 -15.24
CA GLU A 36 -1.09 -65.85 -15.26
C GLU A 36 -0.28 -65.88 -16.58
N ALA A 37 0.93 -65.48 -16.39
CA ALA A 37 2.09 -65.44 -17.24
C ALA A 37 2.41 -66.79 -17.95
N GLU A 38 2.86 -66.80 -19.13
CA GLU A 38 3.80 -67.82 -19.58
C GLU A 38 4.89 -67.24 -20.52
N ASP A 39 6.03 -67.77 -20.32
CA ASP A 39 7.40 -67.57 -20.69
C ASP A 39 7.76 -67.29 -22.15
N VAL A 40 8.88 -66.61 -22.20
CA VAL A 40 9.84 -66.35 -23.30
C VAL A 40 10.29 -67.65 -24.00
N PRO A 41 10.71 -67.56 -25.27
CA PRO A 41 12.14 -67.72 -25.48
C PRO A 41 12.83 -66.72 -26.41
N GLU A 42 14.06 -66.40 -26.01
CA GLU A 42 15.10 -65.78 -26.82
C GLU A 42 15.41 -66.55 -28.12
N GLN A 43 15.60 -65.84 -29.22
CA GLN A 43 16.55 -66.22 -30.26
C GLN A 43 17.11 -65.01 -31.02
N GLN A 44 18.37 -64.76 -30.72
CA GLN A 44 19.59 -64.57 -31.54
C GLN A 44 19.49 -64.07 -32.99
N ASP A 45 20.30 -62.99 -33.14
CA ASP A 45 21.18 -62.64 -34.31
C ASP A 45 20.72 -62.93 -35.71
N ALA A 46 20.62 -61.86 -36.47
CA ALA A 46 21.29 -61.84 -37.84
C ALA A 46 21.24 -60.45 -38.51
N GLY A 47 22.41 -59.95 -38.78
CA GLY A 47 22.66 -59.37 -40.13
C GLY A 47 22.36 -57.85 -40.30
N LEU A 48 23.43 -57.08 -40.18
CA LEU A 48 23.56 -55.79 -40.87
C LEU A 48 23.35 -55.93 -42.38
N HIS A 49 22.24 -55.40 -42.87
CA HIS A 49 22.14 -54.98 -44.27
C HIS A 49 22.11 -53.47 -44.38
N VAL A 50 23.26 -52.95 -44.90
CA VAL A 50 23.32 -51.56 -45.38
C VAL A 50 22.45 -51.47 -46.60
N MET A 51 21.30 -50.84 -46.54
CA MET A 51 20.56 -50.41 -47.72
C MET A 51 21.08 -49.03 -48.15
N GLN A 52 21.54 -49.02 -49.43
CA GLN A 52 21.85 -47.81 -50.18
C GLN A 52 20.57 -46.95 -50.25
N VAL A 53 20.69 -45.71 -49.83
CA VAL A 53 19.63 -44.69 -49.95
C VAL A 53 19.77 -44.13 -51.38
N ASP A 54 18.82 -44.43 -52.27
CA ASP A 54 18.62 -43.70 -53.52
C ASP A 54 17.99 -42.33 -53.15
N ASP A 55 18.73 -41.26 -53.45
CA ASP A 55 18.28 -39.85 -53.22
C ASP A 55 17.23 -39.47 -54.30
N GLU A 56 15.97 -39.75 -54.05
CA GLU A 56 14.83 -38.96 -54.56
C GLU A 56 13.92 -38.49 -53.42
N PRO A 57 13.53 -37.20 -53.40
CA PRO A 57 12.63 -36.69 -52.34
C PRO A 57 11.19 -37.17 -52.62
N SER A 58 10.88 -38.39 -52.18
CA SER A 58 9.50 -38.83 -52.15
C SER A 58 8.73 -38.12 -50.98
N ASN A 59 7.70 -37.41 -51.35
CA ASN A 59 6.73 -36.83 -50.36
C ASN A 59 5.89 -37.92 -49.64
N ALA A 60 6.38 -39.14 -49.57
CA ALA A 60 5.72 -40.23 -48.87
C ALA A 60 5.96 -40.08 -47.36
N VAL A 61 4.88 -39.95 -46.61
CA VAL A 61 4.92 -39.95 -45.13
C VAL A 61 5.47 -41.30 -44.68
N VAL A 62 6.68 -41.31 -44.09
CA VAL A 62 7.24 -42.52 -43.47
C VAL A 62 6.42 -42.80 -42.20
N LEU A 63 5.68 -43.91 -42.25
CA LEU A 63 4.89 -44.39 -41.13
C LEU A 63 5.84 -45.03 -40.10
N HIS A 64 5.88 -44.47 -38.89
CA HIS A 64 6.61 -45.05 -37.75
C HIS A 64 5.89 -46.32 -37.31
N GLU A 65 6.59 -47.43 -37.05
CA GLU A 65 6.00 -48.73 -36.70
C GLU A 65 5.17 -48.69 -35.36
N GLU A 66 5.41 -47.69 -34.50
CA GLU A 66 4.67 -47.49 -33.25
C GLU A 66 3.41 -46.62 -33.40
N LYS A 67 3.06 -46.18 -34.63
CA LYS A 67 1.91 -45.30 -34.83
C LYS A 67 0.63 -46.12 -34.92
N ILE A 68 -0.22 -46.01 -33.90
CA ILE A 68 -1.54 -46.65 -33.87
C ILE A 68 -2.46 -45.86 -34.81
N TYR A 69 -2.96 -46.50 -35.85
CA TYR A 69 -3.97 -45.96 -36.75
C TYR A 69 -5.34 -46.39 -36.26
N TYR A 70 -6.16 -45.44 -36.01
CA TYR A 70 -7.55 -45.69 -35.72
C TYR A 70 -8.31 -45.71 -37.07
N PRO A 71 -9.17 -46.72 -37.33
CA PRO A 71 -9.97 -46.72 -38.54
C PRO A 71 -10.92 -45.49 -38.55
N SER A 72 -11.26 -45.02 -39.76
CA SER A 72 -12.19 -43.92 -39.95
C SER A 72 -13.60 -44.28 -39.44
N ALA A 73 -14.41 -43.27 -39.07
CA ALA A 73 -15.76 -43.52 -38.63
C ALA A 73 -16.60 -44.29 -39.67
N ALA A 74 -16.39 -44.06 -40.97
CA ALA A 74 -17.02 -44.78 -42.08
C ALA A 74 -16.63 -46.27 -42.15
N GLU A 75 -15.39 -46.60 -41.80
CA GLU A 75 -14.91 -48.00 -41.75
C GLU A 75 -15.45 -48.78 -40.56
N VAL A 76 -15.70 -48.09 -39.42
CA VAL A 76 -16.18 -48.74 -38.18
C VAL A 76 -17.71 -48.81 -38.13
N TYR A 77 -18.40 -47.78 -38.59
CA TYR A 77 -19.83 -47.62 -38.45
C TYR A 77 -20.63 -47.68 -39.73
N GLY A 78 -19.98 -47.73 -40.93
CA GLY A 78 -20.61 -47.78 -42.26
C GLY A 78 -20.63 -46.43 -42.99
N GLU A 79 -20.85 -46.46 -44.30
CA GLU A 79 -20.77 -45.29 -45.17
C GLU A 79 -21.92 -44.27 -44.96
N ASP A 80 -23.02 -44.66 -44.27
CA ASP A 80 -24.18 -43.80 -44.04
C ASP A 80 -24.15 -43.04 -42.70
N VAL A 81 -23.00 -43.02 -42.00
CA VAL A 81 -22.84 -42.30 -40.70
C VAL A 81 -22.51 -40.86 -40.94
N GLU A 82 -23.40 -39.97 -40.51
CA GLU A 82 -23.07 -38.53 -40.39
C GLU A 82 -21.99 -38.30 -39.31
N THR A 83 -20.79 -37.92 -39.73
CA THR A 83 -19.75 -37.48 -38.80
C THR A 83 -19.97 -36.00 -38.43
N LEU A 84 -20.42 -35.74 -37.21
CA LEU A 84 -20.39 -34.39 -36.65
C LEU A 84 -18.94 -34.06 -36.32
N VAL A 85 -18.27 -33.31 -37.19
CA VAL A 85 -16.97 -32.71 -36.88
C VAL A 85 -17.20 -31.50 -36.01
N GLN A 86 -16.72 -31.55 -34.79
CA GLN A 86 -16.73 -30.40 -33.93
C GLN A 86 -15.91 -29.27 -34.60
N GLU A 87 -16.53 -28.10 -34.79
CA GLU A 87 -15.84 -26.95 -35.35
C GLU A 87 -14.60 -26.63 -34.52
N GLU A 88 -13.54 -26.22 -35.18
CA GLU A 88 -12.30 -25.86 -34.53
C GLU A 88 -12.56 -24.77 -33.52
N ASP A 89 -12.11 -24.96 -32.27
CA ASP A 89 -12.33 -24.01 -31.21
C ASP A 89 -11.57 -22.73 -31.49
N THR A 90 -12.28 -21.69 -31.93
CA THR A 90 -11.73 -20.39 -32.30
C THR A 90 -11.72 -19.42 -31.10
N GLN A 91 -12.16 -19.86 -29.89
CA GLN A 91 -12.20 -19.01 -28.71
C GLN A 91 -10.79 -18.71 -28.19
N PRO A 92 -10.54 -17.47 -27.71
CA PRO A 92 -9.30 -17.14 -27.02
C PRO A 92 -9.09 -18.04 -25.80
N LEU A 93 -7.85 -18.35 -25.45
CA LEU A 93 -7.51 -19.12 -24.24
C LEU A 93 -8.00 -18.50 -22.93
N THR A 94 -8.26 -17.19 -22.94
CA THR A 94 -8.83 -16.43 -21.81
C THR A 94 -10.34 -16.63 -21.65
N GLN A 95 -11.03 -17.13 -22.69
CA GLN A 95 -12.46 -17.34 -22.67
C GLN A 95 -12.77 -18.84 -22.49
N PRO A 96 -13.50 -19.28 -21.47
CA PRO A 96 -13.84 -20.67 -21.26
C PRO A 96 -14.82 -21.16 -22.35
N ILE A 97 -14.66 -22.41 -22.81
CA ILE A 97 -15.53 -23.05 -23.82
C ILE A 97 -16.97 -23.18 -23.27
N ILE A 98 -17.10 -23.43 -21.98
CA ILE A 98 -18.37 -23.45 -21.24
C ILE A 98 -18.27 -22.37 -20.18
N GLU A 99 -19.07 -21.35 -20.28
CA GLU A 99 -19.14 -20.33 -19.24
C GLU A 99 -19.60 -20.98 -17.92
N PRO A 100 -18.87 -20.72 -16.78
CA PRO A 100 -19.28 -21.27 -15.51
C PRO A 100 -20.67 -20.72 -15.11
N GLU A 101 -21.63 -21.58 -14.90
CA GLU A 101 -23.00 -21.23 -14.49
C GLU A 101 -23.04 -20.48 -13.14
N ARG A 102 -21.95 -20.49 -12.39
CA ARG A 102 -21.82 -19.82 -11.08
C ARG A 102 -20.95 -18.59 -11.21
N ILE A 103 -21.59 -17.43 -11.24
CA ILE A 103 -20.93 -16.15 -10.98
C ILE A 103 -20.46 -16.17 -9.53
N ARG A 104 -19.14 -16.25 -9.32
CA ARG A 104 -18.54 -16.14 -7.97
C ARG A 104 -18.51 -14.67 -7.60
N SER A 105 -19.35 -14.25 -6.67
CA SER A 105 -19.25 -12.90 -6.12
C SER A 105 -18.16 -12.84 -5.04
N PHE A 106 -17.20 -11.93 -5.16
CA PHE A 106 -16.08 -11.75 -4.24
C PHE A 106 -16.30 -10.62 -3.25
N ALA A 107 -17.17 -9.69 -3.60
CA ALA A 107 -17.62 -8.61 -2.74
C ALA A 107 -19.07 -8.83 -2.33
N ILE A 108 -19.42 -8.25 -1.19
CA ILE A 108 -20.82 -8.14 -0.79
C ILE A 108 -21.36 -6.91 -1.49
N GLU A 109 -22.05 -7.13 -2.61
CA GLU A 109 -22.81 -6.09 -3.29
C GLU A 109 -24.28 -6.37 -3.07
N GLU A 110 -24.95 -5.48 -2.36
CA GLU A 110 -26.37 -5.60 -2.06
C GLU A 110 -27.14 -4.68 -3.01
N HIS A 111 -28.11 -5.24 -3.75
CA HIS A 111 -28.86 -4.48 -4.74
C HIS A 111 -30.03 -3.68 -4.13
N GLY A 112 -30.50 -4.08 -2.95
CA GLY A 112 -31.54 -3.39 -2.21
C GLY A 112 -30.96 -2.27 -1.34
N LEU A 113 -31.12 -1.00 -1.71
CA LEU A 113 -30.61 0.12 -0.92
C LEU A 113 -31.20 0.11 0.50
N PRO A 114 -30.37 0.24 1.56
CA PRO A 114 -30.83 0.24 2.95
C PRO A 114 -31.71 1.48 3.21
N GLU A 115 -32.64 1.35 4.13
CA GLU A 115 -33.39 2.51 4.61
C GLU A 115 -32.48 3.46 5.38
N THR A 116 -32.42 4.70 4.92
CA THR A 116 -31.69 5.79 5.58
C THR A 116 -32.62 6.66 6.43
N ARG A 117 -32.06 7.36 7.42
CA ARG A 117 -32.79 8.37 8.19
C ARG A 117 -32.84 9.71 7.47
N PHE A 118 -32.13 9.85 6.36
CA PHE A 118 -32.15 11.01 5.47
C PHE A 118 -32.64 10.59 4.09
N ASP A 119 -33.13 11.54 3.32
CA ASP A 119 -33.50 11.31 1.93
C ASP A 119 -32.27 11.40 1.02
N ARG A 120 -32.06 10.43 0.14
CA ARG A 120 -30.95 10.43 -0.83
C ARG A 120 -31.02 11.58 -1.81
N SER A 121 -32.22 12.03 -2.20
CA SER A 121 -32.38 13.24 -3.02
C SER A 121 -31.84 14.50 -2.30
N PHE A 122 -32.03 14.59 -0.98
CA PHE A 122 -31.45 15.65 -0.16
C PHE A 122 -29.91 15.54 -0.10
N MET A 123 -29.35 14.34 0.02
CA MET A 123 -27.92 14.11 -0.03
C MET A 123 -27.31 14.60 -1.36
N MET A 124 -27.94 14.25 -2.50
CA MET A 124 -27.52 14.74 -3.82
C MET A 124 -27.65 16.27 -3.93
N GLY A 125 -28.68 16.86 -3.36
CA GLY A 125 -28.84 18.32 -3.29
C GLY A 125 -27.77 19.01 -2.47
N LEU A 126 -27.26 18.39 -1.38
CA LEU A 126 -26.15 18.94 -0.58
C LEU A 126 -24.82 18.96 -1.35
N MET A 127 -24.60 18.08 -2.31
CA MET A 127 -23.40 18.07 -3.15
C MET A 127 -23.23 19.36 -3.97
N GLN A 128 -24.34 20.03 -4.32
CA GLN A 128 -24.30 21.31 -5.03
C GLN A 128 -23.71 22.45 -4.20
N PHE A 129 -23.55 22.24 -2.88
CA PHE A 129 -23.02 23.24 -1.96
C PHE A 129 -21.68 22.79 -1.36
N PRO A 130 -20.53 23.05 -2.03
CA PRO A 130 -19.22 22.57 -1.57
C PRO A 130 -18.81 23.10 -0.18
N ASP A 131 -19.45 24.16 0.32
CA ASP A 131 -19.28 24.63 1.71
C ASP A 131 -19.86 23.66 2.74
N MET A 132 -20.87 22.87 2.38
CA MET A 132 -21.51 21.90 3.26
C MET A 132 -20.85 20.51 3.15
N VAL A 133 -19.92 20.31 2.25
CA VAL A 133 -19.21 19.05 2.04
C VAL A 133 -17.95 18.99 2.91
N ARG A 134 -17.77 17.87 3.59
CA ARG A 134 -16.55 17.54 4.35
C ARG A 134 -16.01 16.20 3.87
N ASN A 135 -14.81 16.21 3.28
CA ASN A 135 -14.13 15.00 2.81
C ASN A 135 -13.06 14.63 3.83
N VAL A 136 -13.21 13.50 4.51
CA VAL A 136 -12.29 13.07 5.56
C VAL A 136 -11.82 11.65 5.35
N ALA A 137 -10.55 11.37 5.69
CA ALA A 137 -10.02 10.02 5.78
C ALA A 137 -9.88 9.62 7.25
N VAL A 138 -10.40 8.45 7.60
CA VAL A 138 -10.24 7.87 8.94
C VAL A 138 -8.98 7.03 8.94
N VAL A 139 -7.96 7.47 9.67
CA VAL A 139 -6.63 6.87 9.69
C VAL A 139 -6.22 6.45 11.11
N GLY A 140 -5.28 5.54 11.22
CA GLY A 140 -4.78 5.07 12.51
C GLY A 140 -4.24 3.65 12.42
N HIS A 141 -3.72 3.16 13.55
CA HIS A 141 -3.10 1.84 13.63
C HIS A 141 -4.11 0.68 13.51
N LEU A 142 -3.60 -0.53 13.28
CA LEU A 142 -4.40 -1.75 13.25
C LEU A 142 -5.16 -1.93 14.58
N HIS A 143 -6.43 -2.35 14.50
CA HIS A 143 -7.31 -2.59 15.64
C HIS A 143 -7.61 -1.37 16.54
N HIS A 144 -7.22 -0.14 16.20
CA HIS A 144 -7.58 1.05 16.98
C HIS A 144 -9.07 1.43 16.89
N GLY A 145 -9.86 0.75 16.04
CA GLY A 145 -11.31 0.88 15.94
C GLY A 145 -11.79 1.94 14.95
N LYS A 146 -11.08 2.10 13.82
CA LYS A 146 -11.46 2.97 12.70
C LYS A 146 -12.81 2.57 12.12
N THR A 147 -12.93 1.33 11.64
CA THR A 147 -14.16 0.75 11.11
C THR A 147 -15.30 0.80 12.13
N ALA A 148 -15.02 0.52 13.42
CA ALA A 148 -16.03 0.64 14.46
C ALA A 148 -16.53 2.09 14.67
N LEU A 149 -15.66 3.10 14.46
CA LEU A 149 -16.08 4.50 14.48
C LEU A 149 -17.00 4.82 13.29
N VAL A 150 -16.69 4.32 12.10
CA VAL A 150 -17.56 4.48 10.92
C VAL A 150 -18.89 3.74 11.13
N ASP A 151 -18.86 2.52 11.68
CA ASP A 151 -20.07 1.78 12.07
C ASP A 151 -20.97 2.58 13.01
N LEU A 152 -20.40 3.29 14.01
CA LEU A 152 -21.14 4.18 14.88
C LEU A 152 -21.86 5.31 14.11
N LEU A 153 -21.20 5.88 13.08
CA LEU A 153 -21.81 6.93 12.26
C LEU A 153 -22.90 6.37 11.34
N VAL A 154 -22.69 5.16 10.80
CA VAL A 154 -23.68 4.45 9.98
C VAL A 154 -24.92 4.09 10.81
N GLU A 155 -24.74 3.61 12.05
CA GLU A 155 -25.86 3.32 12.96
C GLU A 155 -26.75 4.56 13.20
N GLN A 156 -26.15 5.74 13.27
CA GLN A 156 -26.90 6.98 13.48
C GLN A 156 -27.60 7.51 12.23
N THR A 157 -27.14 7.12 11.04
CA THR A 157 -27.65 7.62 9.75
C THR A 157 -28.51 6.63 8.99
N HIS A 158 -28.33 5.34 9.23
CA HIS A 158 -29.07 4.27 8.58
C HIS A 158 -29.96 3.51 9.58
N LYS A 159 -31.02 2.89 9.08
CA LYS A 159 -31.88 2.00 9.87
C LYS A 159 -31.36 0.56 9.80
N VAL A 160 -30.14 0.34 10.26
CA VAL A 160 -29.52 -0.99 10.30
C VAL A 160 -29.71 -1.60 11.68
N THR A 161 -30.16 -2.86 11.72
CA THR A 161 -30.21 -3.64 12.96
C THR A 161 -28.82 -4.16 13.29
N ILE A 162 -28.27 -3.69 14.40
CA ILE A 162 -26.94 -4.11 14.87
C ILE A 162 -27.12 -5.29 15.81
N ASP A 163 -26.44 -6.39 15.49
CA ASP A 163 -26.25 -7.48 16.42
C ASP A 163 -25.23 -7.03 17.49
N ALA A 164 -25.68 -6.94 18.74
CA ALA A 164 -24.84 -6.45 19.84
C ALA A 164 -23.63 -7.34 20.14
N GLU A 165 -23.64 -8.59 19.68
CA GLU A 165 -22.56 -9.56 19.88
C GLU A 165 -21.53 -9.54 18.77
N LYS A 166 -21.90 -9.11 17.56
CA LYS A 166 -21.01 -9.06 16.39
C LYS A 166 -20.71 -7.62 15.99
N GLN A 167 -19.44 -7.35 15.70
CA GLN A 167 -19.07 -6.09 15.05
C GLN A 167 -19.67 -6.06 13.65
N MET A 168 -20.32 -4.96 13.28
CA MET A 168 -21.00 -4.80 12.00
C MET A 168 -20.02 -4.81 10.83
N ARG A 169 -18.86 -4.11 11.01
CA ARG A 169 -17.84 -3.94 9.98
C ARG A 169 -18.44 -3.62 8.60
N TYR A 170 -19.25 -2.57 8.58
CA TYR A 170 -20.06 -2.20 7.41
C TYR A 170 -19.21 -1.85 6.19
N THR A 171 -18.04 -1.27 6.40
CA THR A 171 -17.10 -0.85 5.35
C THR A 171 -16.21 -1.99 4.85
N ASP A 172 -16.18 -3.15 5.49
CA ASP A 172 -15.47 -4.32 4.97
C ASP A 172 -16.37 -5.03 3.94
N VAL A 173 -16.05 -4.84 2.68
CA VAL A 173 -16.87 -5.29 1.53
C VAL A 173 -16.39 -6.61 0.98
N THR A 174 -15.08 -6.86 0.96
CA THR A 174 -14.52 -8.08 0.39
C THR A 174 -14.65 -9.28 1.33
N LYS A 175 -14.89 -10.47 0.77
CA LYS A 175 -14.95 -11.71 1.57
C LYS A 175 -13.64 -11.95 2.33
N LEU A 176 -12.51 -11.65 1.71
CA LEU A 176 -11.19 -11.79 2.32
C LEU A 176 -11.02 -10.91 3.58
N GLU A 177 -11.55 -9.68 3.58
CA GLU A 177 -11.54 -8.81 4.77
C GLU A 177 -12.35 -9.39 5.93
N ILE A 178 -13.50 -9.97 5.61
CA ILE A 178 -14.39 -10.58 6.60
C ILE A 178 -13.76 -11.84 7.21
N GLU A 179 -13.18 -12.70 6.38
CA GLU A 179 -12.50 -13.93 6.82
C GLU A 179 -11.28 -13.63 7.69
N ARG A 180 -10.43 -12.70 7.26
CA ARG A 180 -9.22 -12.31 7.99
C ARG A 180 -9.48 -11.41 9.20
N GLY A 181 -10.65 -10.77 9.24
CA GLY A 181 -10.98 -9.82 10.30
C GLY A 181 -10.17 -8.51 10.27
N ILE A 182 -9.59 -8.15 9.13
CA ILE A 182 -8.83 -6.91 8.90
C ILE A 182 -9.29 -6.23 7.63
N SER A 183 -9.32 -4.90 7.63
CA SER A 183 -9.58 -4.10 6.42
C SER A 183 -8.35 -4.10 5.53
N ILE A 184 -8.52 -4.35 4.23
CA ILE A 184 -7.46 -4.45 3.22
C ILE A 184 -7.55 -3.27 2.25
N LYS A 185 -8.77 -2.91 1.85
CA LYS A 185 -9.04 -1.81 0.91
C LYS A 185 -9.67 -0.62 1.64
N ALA A 186 -9.38 0.60 1.18
CA ALA A 186 -10.08 1.78 1.67
C ALA A 186 -11.50 1.81 1.11
N ALA A 187 -12.50 1.97 1.98
CA ALA A 187 -13.91 1.97 1.61
C ALA A 187 -14.52 3.37 1.78
N PRO A 188 -15.08 3.97 0.71
CA PRO A 188 -15.77 5.25 0.79
C PRO A 188 -17.19 5.09 1.30
N MET A 189 -17.64 6.08 2.08
CA MET A 189 -18.99 6.18 2.62
C MET A 189 -19.44 7.63 2.64
N SER A 190 -20.62 7.91 2.11
CA SER A 190 -21.23 9.26 2.11
C SER A 190 -22.40 9.30 3.10
N LEU A 191 -22.34 10.22 4.07
CA LEU A 191 -23.30 10.31 5.17
C LEU A 191 -23.84 11.74 5.28
N VAL A 192 -25.11 11.88 5.68
CA VAL A 192 -25.67 13.17 6.03
C VAL A 192 -25.82 13.25 7.55
N MET A 193 -25.07 14.17 8.18
CA MET A 193 -25.05 14.33 9.63
C MET A 193 -25.36 15.75 10.06
N PRO A 194 -26.19 15.93 11.11
CA PRO A 194 -26.42 17.24 11.69
C PRO A 194 -25.31 17.64 12.67
N ASP A 195 -25.03 18.93 12.75
CA ASP A 195 -24.26 19.52 13.84
C ASP A 195 -25.11 19.73 15.10
N SER A 196 -24.53 20.29 16.17
CA SER A 196 -25.25 20.59 17.41
C SER A 196 -26.33 21.68 17.25
N SER A 197 -26.27 22.47 16.17
CA SER A 197 -27.29 23.48 15.83
C SER A 197 -28.45 22.93 14.99
N GLY A 198 -28.35 21.67 14.54
CA GLY A 198 -29.32 21.03 13.68
C GLY A 198 -29.11 21.28 12.18
N LYS A 199 -27.99 21.93 11.79
CA LYS A 199 -27.62 22.13 10.38
C LYS A 199 -27.00 20.85 9.82
N SER A 200 -27.51 20.38 8.68
CA SER A 200 -27.03 19.15 8.05
C SER A 200 -25.84 19.43 7.13
N TYR A 201 -24.87 18.51 7.16
CA TYR A 201 -23.69 18.49 6.31
C TYR A 201 -23.55 17.15 5.61
N LEU A 202 -22.99 17.19 4.39
CA LEU A 202 -22.54 15.98 3.71
C LEU A 202 -21.15 15.62 4.21
N LEU A 203 -21.02 14.48 4.85
CA LEU A 203 -19.77 13.93 5.33
C LEU A 203 -19.37 12.75 4.45
N ASN A 204 -18.36 12.92 3.63
CA ASN A 204 -17.70 11.86 2.88
C ASN A 204 -16.56 11.31 3.70
N VAL A 205 -16.61 10.03 4.04
CA VAL A 205 -15.63 9.33 4.88
C VAL A 205 -14.95 8.25 4.06
N LEU A 206 -13.63 8.19 4.10
CA LEU A 206 -12.85 7.03 3.65
C LEU A 206 -12.35 6.27 4.87
N ASP A 207 -12.86 5.07 5.07
CA ASP A 207 -12.30 4.14 6.07
C ASP A 207 -11.05 3.49 5.47
N THR A 208 -9.91 3.57 6.17
CA THR A 208 -8.64 3.08 5.66
C THR A 208 -8.14 1.86 6.43
N PRO A 209 -7.39 0.96 5.78
CA PRO A 209 -6.70 -0.13 6.45
C PRO A 209 -5.77 0.38 7.55
N GLY A 210 -5.62 -0.39 8.62
CA GLY A 210 -4.72 -0.04 9.73
C GLY A 210 -3.38 -0.74 9.69
N HIS A 211 -3.25 -1.79 8.88
CA HIS A 211 -2.03 -2.55 8.77
C HIS A 211 -0.98 -1.79 7.96
N VAL A 212 0.27 -1.81 8.40
CA VAL A 212 1.37 -1.05 7.79
C VAL A 212 1.70 -1.47 6.35
N ASN A 213 1.33 -2.67 5.94
CA ASN A 213 1.56 -3.13 4.57
C ASN A 213 0.63 -2.47 3.55
N PHE A 214 -0.50 -1.89 3.97
CA PHE A 214 -1.48 -1.23 3.11
C PHE A 214 -1.40 0.30 3.22
N GLN A 215 -0.19 0.86 3.27
CA GLN A 215 0.00 2.32 3.31
C GLN A 215 -0.35 3.01 1.99
N ASP A 216 -0.37 2.29 0.88
CA ASP A 216 -0.87 2.75 -0.42
C ASP A 216 -2.33 3.21 -0.34
N GLU A 217 -3.17 2.42 0.32
CA GLU A 217 -4.58 2.73 0.56
C GLU A 217 -4.76 3.99 1.41
N VAL A 218 -3.91 4.14 2.45
CA VAL A 218 -3.90 5.33 3.32
C VAL A 218 -3.46 6.56 2.54
N ALA A 219 -2.41 6.46 1.71
CA ALA A 219 -1.91 7.56 0.90
C ALA A 219 -2.96 8.01 -0.15
N ALA A 220 -3.63 7.06 -0.82
CA ALA A 220 -4.70 7.34 -1.78
C ALA A 220 -5.90 8.03 -1.10
N ALA A 221 -6.30 7.57 0.09
CA ALA A 221 -7.38 8.19 0.85
C ALA A 221 -7.05 9.62 1.28
N LEU A 222 -5.86 9.86 1.82
CA LEU A 222 -5.40 11.19 2.23
C LEU A 222 -5.25 12.14 1.03
N ARG A 223 -4.92 11.61 -0.14
CA ARG A 223 -4.85 12.40 -1.38
C ARG A 223 -6.21 12.98 -1.77
N LEU A 224 -7.30 12.24 -1.57
CA LEU A 224 -8.67 12.69 -1.88
C LEU A 224 -9.29 13.53 -0.77
N ALA A 225 -8.91 13.32 0.50
CA ALA A 225 -9.49 13.99 1.67
C ALA A 225 -9.04 15.45 1.84
N ASP A 226 -9.82 16.23 2.58
CA ASP A 226 -9.52 17.61 2.99
C ASP A 226 -9.01 17.72 4.42
N GLY A 227 -9.20 16.66 5.21
CA GLY A 227 -8.69 16.50 6.57
C GLY A 227 -8.65 15.03 6.99
N ALA A 228 -7.97 14.76 8.09
CA ALA A 228 -7.79 13.42 8.62
C ALA A 228 -8.38 13.28 10.03
N VAL A 229 -9.09 12.17 10.26
CA VAL A 229 -9.56 11.73 11.57
C VAL A 229 -8.60 10.63 12.06
N LEU A 230 -7.72 10.99 12.99
CA LEU A 230 -6.75 10.07 13.57
C LEU A 230 -7.37 9.34 14.75
N VAL A 231 -7.61 8.04 14.61
CA VAL A 231 -8.16 7.18 15.67
C VAL A 231 -7.03 6.50 16.42
N VAL A 232 -6.99 6.70 17.75
CA VAL A 232 -5.95 6.15 18.62
C VAL A 232 -6.60 5.39 19.79
N ASP A 233 -6.16 4.14 19.99
CA ASP A 233 -6.52 3.36 21.19
C ASP A 233 -5.78 3.93 22.41
N VAL A 234 -6.50 4.28 23.46
CA VAL A 234 -5.92 4.87 24.67
C VAL A 234 -5.04 3.87 25.43
N VAL A 235 -5.30 2.56 25.32
CA VAL A 235 -4.53 1.53 26.01
C VAL A 235 -3.18 1.31 25.32
N GLU A 236 -3.20 1.10 24.00
CA GLU A 236 -2.00 0.86 23.22
C GLU A 236 -1.18 2.14 22.95
N GLY A 237 -1.87 3.30 22.91
CA GLY A 237 -1.23 4.59 22.66
C GLY A 237 -0.74 4.74 21.21
N VAL A 238 0.33 5.50 21.04
CA VAL A 238 0.89 5.74 19.71
C VAL A 238 1.75 4.57 19.26
N MET A 239 1.49 4.10 18.04
CA MET A 239 2.16 2.99 17.40
C MET A 239 2.67 3.41 16.00
N VAL A 240 3.44 2.54 15.33
CA VAL A 240 4.06 2.80 14.02
C VAL A 240 3.07 3.32 12.97
N GLY A 241 1.90 2.69 12.84
CA GLY A 241 0.87 3.13 11.88
C GLY A 241 0.30 4.51 12.19
N THR A 242 0.15 4.85 13.47
CA THR A 242 -0.27 6.20 13.92
C THR A 242 0.78 7.25 13.54
N ALA A 243 2.07 6.95 13.77
CA ALA A 243 3.16 7.85 13.43
C ALA A 243 3.29 8.05 11.91
N ALA A 244 3.13 6.99 11.12
CA ALA A 244 3.11 7.08 9.66
C ALA A 244 1.96 7.95 9.15
N ALA A 245 0.74 7.75 9.66
CA ALA A 245 -0.43 8.56 9.31
C ALA A 245 -0.23 10.05 9.62
N ILE A 246 0.36 10.40 10.76
CA ILE A 246 0.68 11.79 11.12
C ILE A 246 1.67 12.39 10.11
N ARG A 247 2.74 11.67 9.74
CA ARG A 247 3.74 12.15 8.76
C ARG A 247 3.10 12.39 7.39
N TYR A 248 2.23 11.49 6.91
CA TYR A 248 1.47 11.70 5.67
C TYR A 248 0.58 12.95 5.74
N CYS A 249 -0.16 13.15 6.86
CA CYS A 249 -1.01 14.33 7.03
C CYS A 249 -0.19 15.63 6.98
N VAL A 250 0.97 15.66 7.65
CA VAL A 250 1.86 16.83 7.63
C VAL A 250 2.40 17.07 6.21
N ARG A 251 2.84 16.00 5.51
CA ARG A 251 3.35 16.09 4.13
C ARG A 251 2.31 16.66 3.15
N TYR A 252 1.05 16.19 3.26
CA TYR A 252 -0.06 16.70 2.43
C TYR A 252 -0.72 17.96 3.01
N ASN A 253 -0.16 18.52 4.09
CA ASN A 253 -0.70 19.69 4.80
C ASN A 253 -2.20 19.55 5.13
N LEU A 254 -2.62 18.37 5.61
CA LEU A 254 -4.01 18.07 5.97
C LEU A 254 -4.22 18.27 7.47
N PRO A 255 -5.19 19.07 7.91
CA PRO A 255 -5.51 19.24 9.32
C PRO A 255 -5.93 17.90 9.93
N ILE A 256 -5.47 17.67 11.18
CA ILE A 256 -5.72 16.45 11.94
C ILE A 256 -6.71 16.75 13.07
N VAL A 257 -7.73 15.92 13.19
CA VAL A 257 -8.57 15.78 14.39
C VAL A 257 -8.34 14.40 14.99
N VAL A 258 -8.32 14.31 16.31
CA VAL A 258 -8.00 13.06 17.02
C VAL A 258 -9.22 12.50 17.71
N VAL A 259 -9.44 11.21 17.57
CA VAL A 259 -10.43 10.43 18.33
C VAL A 259 -9.69 9.47 19.24
N LEU A 260 -9.73 9.71 20.53
CA LEU A 260 -9.23 8.78 21.55
C LEU A 260 -10.31 7.73 21.80
N ASN A 261 -10.08 6.55 21.26
CA ASN A 261 -11.05 5.44 21.26
C ASN A 261 -10.77 4.43 22.38
N LYS A 262 -11.74 3.57 22.67
CA LYS A 262 -11.68 2.47 23.63
C LYS A 262 -11.43 2.94 25.09
N ILE A 263 -12.01 4.04 25.47
CA ILE A 263 -11.90 4.57 26.86
C ILE A 263 -12.49 3.59 27.89
N ASP A 264 -13.50 2.82 27.51
CA ASP A 264 -14.08 1.73 28.31
C ASP A 264 -13.04 0.70 28.77
N ARG A 265 -11.99 0.43 27.99
CA ARG A 265 -10.91 -0.48 28.36
C ARG A 265 -10.11 0.01 29.58
N LEU A 266 -9.98 1.33 29.77
CA LEU A 266 -9.35 1.88 30.99
C LEU A 266 -10.13 1.49 32.25
N ILE A 267 -11.46 1.42 32.13
CA ILE A 267 -12.38 1.12 33.22
C ILE A 267 -12.51 -0.38 33.46
N LEU A 268 -12.80 -1.13 32.39
CA LEU A 268 -13.18 -2.54 32.45
C LEU A 268 -12.01 -3.50 32.46
N GLU A 269 -10.99 -3.26 31.62
CA GLU A 269 -9.84 -4.13 31.46
C GLU A 269 -8.69 -3.73 32.40
N LEU A 270 -8.18 -2.51 32.27
CA LEU A 270 -7.04 -2.07 33.07
C LEU A 270 -7.42 -1.71 34.51
N ARG A 271 -8.68 -1.41 34.77
CA ARG A 271 -9.22 -1.04 36.08
C ARG A 271 -8.43 0.07 36.75
N LEU A 272 -7.97 1.04 35.95
CA LEU A 272 -7.16 2.14 36.45
C LEU A 272 -8.01 3.08 37.31
N PRO A 273 -7.46 3.63 38.42
CA PRO A 273 -8.10 4.74 39.10
C PRO A 273 -8.34 5.91 38.15
N PRO A 274 -9.40 6.75 38.35
CA PRO A 274 -9.69 7.86 37.43
C PRO A 274 -8.54 8.85 37.28
N GLN A 275 -7.68 9.00 38.29
CA GLN A 275 -6.51 9.86 38.24
C GLN A 275 -5.44 9.31 37.30
N ASP A 276 -5.16 8.02 37.37
CA ASP A 276 -4.18 7.35 36.50
C ASP A 276 -4.70 7.26 35.06
N ALA A 277 -6.01 7.03 34.84
CA ALA A 277 -6.65 7.09 33.56
C ALA A 277 -6.49 8.46 32.88
N TYR A 278 -6.65 9.59 33.67
CA TYR A 278 -6.38 10.91 33.13
C TYR A 278 -4.93 11.10 32.68
N PHE A 279 -3.96 10.64 33.48
CA PHE A 279 -2.55 10.73 33.12
C PHE A 279 -2.23 9.90 31.88
N LYS A 280 -2.83 8.71 31.75
CA LYS A 280 -2.68 7.87 30.55
C LYS A 280 -3.19 8.59 29.30
N ILE A 281 -4.39 9.16 29.35
CA ILE A 281 -4.98 9.95 28.25
C ILE A 281 -4.08 11.15 27.90
N ARG A 282 -3.61 11.88 28.90
CA ARG A 282 -2.72 13.02 28.72
C ARG A 282 -1.39 12.60 28.07
N HIS A 283 -0.79 11.51 28.54
CA HIS A 283 0.46 10.98 27.99
C HIS A 283 0.32 10.62 26.50
N THR A 284 -0.76 9.92 26.12
CA THR A 284 -1.04 9.60 24.72
C THR A 284 -1.16 10.87 23.84
N LEU A 285 -1.81 11.92 24.32
CA LEU A 285 -1.90 13.20 23.61
C LEU A 285 -0.53 13.91 23.50
N GLU A 286 0.30 13.83 24.53
CA GLU A 286 1.65 14.40 24.53
C GLU A 286 2.57 13.63 23.54
N GLU A 287 2.45 12.28 23.45
CA GLU A 287 3.14 11.48 22.44
C GLU A 287 2.74 11.89 21.00
N ILE A 288 1.42 12.05 20.72
CA ILE A 288 0.94 12.53 19.43
C ILE A 288 1.54 13.90 19.09
N ASN A 289 1.50 14.84 20.03
CA ASN A 289 2.05 16.17 19.85
C ASN A 289 3.58 16.18 19.66
N SER A 290 4.29 15.25 20.29
CA SER A 290 5.74 15.06 20.09
C SER A 290 6.06 14.64 18.66
N ILE A 291 5.28 13.70 18.07
CA ILE A 291 5.48 13.28 16.69
C ILE A 291 5.12 14.41 15.71
N ILE A 292 4.02 15.12 15.97
CA ILE A 292 3.65 16.30 15.17
C ILE A 292 4.78 17.34 15.23
N GLY A 293 5.32 17.62 16.42
CA GLY A 293 6.41 18.57 16.63
C GLY A 293 7.73 18.15 15.96
N SER A 294 7.99 16.85 15.80
CA SER A 294 9.13 16.36 15.03
C SER A 294 8.95 16.51 13.51
N ALA A 295 7.70 16.51 13.04
CA ALA A 295 7.37 16.62 11.61
C ALA A 295 7.18 18.09 11.18
N THR A 296 6.68 18.97 12.06
CA THR A 296 6.47 20.40 11.78
C THR A 296 6.65 21.26 13.02
N ALA A 297 7.31 22.41 12.86
CA ALA A 297 7.48 23.38 13.95
C ALA A 297 6.28 24.32 14.15
N ASP A 298 5.23 24.24 13.30
CA ASP A 298 4.07 25.12 13.37
C ASP A 298 3.16 24.76 14.56
N PRO A 299 2.97 25.69 15.55
CA PRO A 299 2.12 25.45 16.71
C PRO A 299 0.63 25.32 16.38
N ALA A 300 0.20 25.67 15.16
CA ALA A 300 -1.18 25.50 14.70
C ALA A 300 -1.60 24.02 14.66
N TRP A 301 -0.65 23.12 14.42
CA TRP A 301 -0.86 21.67 14.33
C TRP A 301 -1.08 20.99 15.69
N ARG A 302 -0.82 21.68 16.79
CA ARG A 302 -0.96 21.10 18.13
C ARG A 302 -2.38 20.61 18.41
N VAL A 303 -2.48 19.38 18.87
CA VAL A 303 -3.73 18.72 19.25
C VAL A 303 -3.97 18.91 20.76
N SER A 304 -5.16 19.41 21.13
CA SER A 304 -5.56 19.57 22.54
C SER A 304 -7.08 19.55 22.66
N PRO A 305 -7.65 18.88 23.68
CA PRO A 305 -9.08 18.90 23.95
C PRO A 305 -9.63 20.33 24.18
N GLU A 306 -8.83 21.25 24.72
CA GLU A 306 -9.20 22.67 24.93
C GLU A 306 -9.45 23.40 23.60
N ARG A 307 -8.73 23.05 22.55
CA ARG A 307 -8.93 23.59 21.20
C ARG A 307 -10.18 23.04 20.53
N GLY A 308 -10.71 21.92 21.03
CA GLY A 308 -11.86 21.22 20.49
C GLY A 308 -11.55 20.34 19.27
N ASN A 309 -10.27 19.96 19.04
CA ASN A 309 -9.83 19.06 17.99
C ASN A 309 -9.57 17.62 18.48
N VAL A 310 -10.08 17.29 19.67
CA VAL A 310 -10.02 15.94 20.26
C VAL A 310 -11.42 15.50 20.69
N ALA A 311 -11.81 14.30 20.28
CA ALA A 311 -12.99 13.59 20.75
C ALA A 311 -12.60 12.36 21.57
N PHE A 312 -13.48 11.95 22.45
CA PHE A 312 -13.36 10.79 23.32
C PHE A 312 -14.44 9.78 22.93
N ALA A 313 -14.07 8.53 22.69
CA ALA A 313 -14.99 7.54 22.18
C ALA A 313 -14.81 6.15 22.79
N SER A 314 -15.86 5.37 22.77
CA SER A 314 -15.86 3.91 22.75
C SER A 314 -16.78 3.49 21.62
N ALA A 315 -16.19 3.35 20.43
CA ALA A 315 -16.94 3.10 19.20
C ALA A 315 -17.72 1.78 19.25
N SER A 316 -17.15 0.74 19.86
CA SER A 316 -17.82 -0.56 20.07
C SER A 316 -19.03 -0.47 21.00
N ASN A 317 -19.00 0.46 21.97
CA ASN A 317 -20.14 0.71 22.88
C ASN A 317 -21.08 1.83 22.39
N GLY A 318 -20.89 2.33 21.17
CA GLY A 318 -21.86 3.20 20.51
C GLY A 318 -21.83 4.66 20.94
N TRP A 319 -20.75 5.19 21.54
CA TRP A 319 -20.69 6.57 21.98
C TRP A 319 -19.40 7.32 21.62
N CYS A 320 -19.59 8.61 21.35
CA CYS A 320 -18.48 9.55 21.07
C CYS A 320 -18.89 10.94 21.56
N PHE A 321 -18.01 11.64 22.27
CA PHE A 321 -18.24 13.00 22.73
C PHE A 321 -17.00 13.89 22.64
N THR A 322 -17.22 15.19 22.58
CA THR A 322 -16.20 16.22 22.77
C THR A 322 -16.42 16.91 24.13
N LEU A 323 -15.46 17.68 24.63
CA LEU A 323 -15.64 18.44 25.87
C LEU A 323 -16.86 19.36 25.78
N ARG A 324 -17.15 19.94 24.61
CA ARG A 324 -18.31 20.80 24.38
C ARG A 324 -19.62 20.05 24.52
N THR A 325 -19.72 18.84 23.92
CA THR A 325 -20.91 17.99 24.06
C THR A 325 -21.15 17.62 25.52
N PHE A 326 -20.10 17.25 26.24
CA PHE A 326 -20.19 16.86 27.64
C PHE A 326 -20.58 18.05 28.51
N ALA A 327 -20.04 19.25 28.25
CA ALA A 327 -20.44 20.48 28.90
C ALA A 327 -21.93 20.84 28.65
N ALA A 328 -22.43 20.54 27.42
CA ALA A 328 -23.84 20.73 27.07
C ALA A 328 -24.78 19.81 27.85
N LEU A 329 -24.36 18.59 28.21
CA LEU A 329 -25.15 17.71 29.12
C LEU A 329 -25.38 18.35 30.47
N TYR A 330 -24.35 18.98 31.04
CA TYR A 330 -24.49 19.74 32.30
C TYR A 330 -25.35 21.01 32.14
N ALA A 331 -25.23 21.72 31.03
CA ALA A 331 -26.03 22.92 30.78
C ALA A 331 -27.54 22.61 30.65
N ARG A 332 -27.92 21.44 30.15
CA ARG A 332 -29.33 20.98 30.10
C ARG A 332 -29.94 20.81 31.50
N SER A 333 -29.12 20.38 32.46
CA SER A 333 -29.57 20.18 33.84
C SER A 333 -29.43 21.43 34.72
N SER A 334 -28.70 22.48 34.30
CA SER A 334 -28.36 23.65 35.10
C SER A 334 -28.49 24.94 34.27
N ASN A 335 -29.58 25.70 34.48
CA ASN A 335 -29.82 26.94 33.75
C ASN A 335 -28.73 28.00 34.05
N GLY A 336 -28.08 28.53 32.99
CA GLY A 336 -27.14 29.66 33.08
C GLY A 336 -25.65 29.29 32.98
N VAL A 337 -25.30 28.07 32.59
CA VAL A 337 -23.91 27.65 32.30
C VAL A 337 -23.57 27.98 30.85
N ASP A 338 -22.55 28.82 30.66
CA ASP A 338 -21.95 28.99 29.30
C ASP A 338 -21.16 27.74 28.92
N VAL A 339 -21.65 27.04 27.88
CA VAL A 339 -21.10 25.74 27.41
C VAL A 339 -19.66 25.87 26.99
N ASP A 340 -19.30 26.90 26.22
CA ASP A 340 -17.95 27.07 25.68
C ASP A 340 -16.94 27.44 26.76
N ALA A 341 -17.34 28.33 27.68
CA ALA A 341 -16.51 28.70 28.84
C ALA A 341 -16.32 27.52 29.82
N PHE A 342 -17.32 26.65 29.96
CA PHE A 342 -17.20 25.45 30.78
C PHE A 342 -16.35 24.39 30.13
N ALA A 343 -16.57 24.11 28.83
CA ALA A 343 -15.76 23.16 28.07
C ALA A 343 -14.26 23.49 28.12
N ALA A 344 -13.89 24.76 27.96
CA ALA A 344 -12.49 25.21 28.05
C ALA A 344 -11.85 24.99 29.44
N ARG A 345 -12.65 24.81 30.48
CA ARG A 345 -12.18 24.56 31.86
C ARG A 345 -12.22 23.09 32.28
N LEU A 346 -12.71 22.21 31.44
CA LEU A 346 -12.76 20.76 31.72
C LEU A 346 -11.44 20.03 31.52
N TRP A 347 -10.46 20.61 30.83
CA TRP A 347 -9.18 19.96 30.55
C TRP A 347 -7.99 20.74 31.14
N GLY A 348 -6.95 20.04 31.50
CA GLY A 348 -5.71 20.61 32.05
C GLY A 348 -5.62 20.52 33.56
N ASP A 349 -4.68 21.27 34.14
CA ASP A 349 -4.49 21.35 35.61
C ASP A 349 -5.43 22.42 36.18
N ILE A 350 -6.72 22.15 36.07
CA ILE A 350 -7.82 23.01 36.57
C ILE A 350 -8.60 22.22 37.60
N TYR A 351 -8.92 22.89 38.72
CA TYR A 351 -9.58 22.30 39.88
C TYR A 351 -10.86 23.09 40.18
N PHE A 352 -11.93 22.40 40.49
CA PHE A 352 -13.20 23.01 40.87
C PHE A 352 -13.32 23.12 42.39
N GLN A 353 -13.67 24.30 42.89
CA GLN A 353 -13.92 24.56 44.31
C GLN A 353 -15.43 24.54 44.59
N PRO A 354 -15.98 23.52 45.27
CA PRO A 354 -17.41 23.41 45.51
C PRO A 354 -17.96 24.57 46.36
N LYS A 355 -17.16 25.09 47.29
CA LYS A 355 -17.56 26.19 48.22
C LYS A 355 -17.78 27.52 47.52
N THR A 356 -16.89 27.89 46.60
CA THR A 356 -16.93 29.16 45.85
C THR A 356 -17.53 29.02 44.46
N ARG A 357 -17.77 27.78 43.97
CA ARG A 357 -18.20 27.46 42.62
C ARG A 357 -17.30 28.01 41.50
N ASN A 358 -16.02 28.22 41.85
CA ASN A 358 -15.03 28.76 40.91
C ASN A 358 -14.00 27.71 40.51
N PHE A 359 -13.43 27.88 39.30
CA PHE A 359 -12.30 27.09 38.81
C PHE A 359 -10.98 27.76 39.12
N THR A 360 -10.00 27.01 39.64
CA THR A 360 -8.66 27.50 40.00
C THR A 360 -7.59 26.62 39.33
N ARG A 361 -6.42 27.21 39.12
CA ARG A 361 -5.25 26.44 38.59
C ARG A 361 -4.40 25.81 39.70
N HIS A 362 -4.72 26.09 40.97
CA HIS A 362 -4.02 25.53 42.12
C HIS A 362 -4.95 24.62 42.89
N ALA A 363 -4.47 23.42 43.22
CA ALA A 363 -5.16 22.49 44.10
C ALA A 363 -5.19 23.10 45.53
N GLN A 364 -6.31 23.01 46.24
CA GLN A 364 -6.39 23.41 47.65
C GLN A 364 -5.78 22.36 48.56
N ASP A 365 -6.05 21.07 48.26
CA ASP A 365 -5.55 19.91 48.95
C ASP A 365 -4.97 18.93 47.94
N ALA A 366 -4.04 18.07 48.39
CA ALA A 366 -3.41 17.07 47.53
C ALA A 366 -4.40 16.04 46.94
N GLU A 367 -5.57 15.89 47.55
CA GLU A 367 -6.63 14.97 47.14
C GLU A 367 -7.69 15.60 46.23
N THR A 368 -7.62 16.93 45.96
CA THR A 368 -8.61 17.61 45.10
C THR A 368 -8.51 17.08 43.66
N PRO A 369 -9.56 16.45 43.09
CA PRO A 369 -9.51 15.95 41.74
C PRO A 369 -9.53 17.09 40.72
N ARG A 370 -8.88 16.87 39.56
CA ARG A 370 -8.94 17.78 38.39
C ARG A 370 -10.37 17.85 37.85
N SER A 371 -10.70 18.95 37.21
CA SER A 371 -12.04 19.15 36.61
C SER A 371 -12.45 18.04 35.63
N PHE A 372 -11.54 17.55 34.78
CA PHE A 372 -11.84 16.45 33.87
C PHE A 372 -12.16 15.16 34.63
N ILE A 373 -11.44 14.88 35.70
CA ILE A 373 -11.69 13.69 36.53
C ILE A 373 -13.07 13.82 37.18
N GLN A 374 -13.33 14.91 37.83
CA GLN A 374 -14.57 15.11 38.61
C GLN A 374 -15.83 15.17 37.75
N PHE A 375 -15.75 15.85 36.56
CA PHE A 375 -16.95 16.09 35.74
C PHE A 375 -17.10 15.12 34.58
N VAL A 376 -16.05 14.42 34.14
CA VAL A 376 -16.10 13.51 33.00
C VAL A 376 -15.82 12.07 33.41
N LEU A 377 -14.64 11.77 33.95
CA LEU A 377 -14.26 10.39 34.26
C LEU A 377 -15.08 9.76 35.36
N GLU A 378 -15.22 10.43 36.51
CA GLU A 378 -16.00 9.88 37.65
C GLU A 378 -17.45 9.54 37.27
N PRO A 379 -18.22 10.40 36.56
CA PRO A 379 -19.55 10.04 36.08
C PRO A 379 -19.57 8.82 35.17
N LEU A 380 -18.59 8.72 34.24
CA LEU A 380 -18.47 7.56 33.38
C LEU A 380 -18.17 6.28 34.17
N TYR A 381 -17.22 6.34 35.11
CA TYR A 381 -16.90 5.22 36.00
C TYR A 381 -18.11 4.76 36.81
N LYS A 382 -18.81 5.73 37.44
CA LYS A 382 -20.01 5.45 38.25
C LYS A 382 -21.10 4.78 37.39
N LEU A 383 -21.33 5.28 36.17
CA LEU A 383 -22.35 4.72 35.29
C LEU A 383 -22.02 3.28 34.89
N HIS A 384 -20.74 3.01 34.50
CA HIS A 384 -20.31 1.67 34.23
C HIS A 384 -20.49 0.73 35.44
N MET A 385 -20.09 1.18 36.63
CA MET A 385 -20.22 0.37 37.85
C MET A 385 -21.68 0.11 38.23
N HIS A 386 -22.56 1.08 38.07
CA HIS A 386 -24.00 0.91 38.37
C HIS A 386 -24.61 -0.13 37.41
N VAL A 387 -24.29 -0.08 36.10
CA VAL A 387 -24.80 -1.06 35.14
C VAL A 387 -24.27 -2.46 35.40
N LEU A 388 -23.02 -2.58 35.89
CA LEU A 388 -22.39 -3.89 36.18
C LEU A 388 -22.81 -4.52 37.51
N ALA A 389 -23.11 -3.74 38.52
CA ALA A 389 -23.25 -4.19 39.92
C ALA A 389 -24.67 -4.09 40.49
N GLU A 390 -25.54 -3.23 39.95
CA GLU A 390 -26.87 -3.04 40.48
C GLU A 390 -27.93 -4.00 39.94
N GLU A 391 -28.88 -4.37 40.77
CA GLU A 391 -30.06 -5.12 40.32
C GLU A 391 -30.97 -4.22 39.44
N SER A 392 -31.71 -4.85 38.48
CA SER A 392 -32.54 -4.18 37.49
C SER A 392 -33.49 -3.09 38.05
N ASN A 393 -34.06 -3.31 39.25
CA ASN A 393 -34.98 -2.34 39.90
C ASN A 393 -34.26 -1.09 40.44
N GLU A 394 -33.06 -1.26 41.01
CA GLU A 394 -32.25 -0.15 41.50
C GLU A 394 -31.62 0.63 40.35
N LEU A 395 -31.11 -0.08 39.35
CA LEU A 395 -30.59 0.50 38.12
C LEU A 395 -31.64 1.36 37.41
N HIS A 396 -32.90 0.91 37.32
CA HIS A 396 -33.97 1.72 36.76
C HIS A 396 -34.16 3.04 37.50
N LYS A 397 -34.11 3.03 38.84
CA LYS A 397 -34.23 4.26 39.67
C LYS A 397 -33.04 5.19 39.46
N THR A 398 -31.83 4.65 39.37
CA THR A 398 -30.60 5.42 39.16
C THR A 398 -30.59 6.05 37.76
N LEU A 399 -30.96 5.29 36.71
CA LEU A 399 -31.07 5.82 35.35
C LEU A 399 -32.17 6.88 35.20
N SER A 400 -33.34 6.68 35.84
CA SER A 400 -34.41 7.66 35.83
C SER A 400 -34.00 9.03 36.43
N LYS A 401 -33.16 9.04 37.50
CA LYS A 401 -32.58 10.25 38.05
C LYS A 401 -31.63 10.98 37.09
N LEU A 402 -30.97 10.23 36.19
CA LEU A 402 -30.12 10.78 35.14
C LEU A 402 -30.89 11.20 33.88
N GLY A 403 -32.20 10.98 33.85
CA GLY A 403 -33.07 11.30 32.71
C GLY A 403 -33.04 10.26 31.61
N ILE A 404 -32.52 9.05 31.87
CA ILE A 404 -32.44 7.95 30.90
C ILE A 404 -33.63 7.02 31.12
N TYR A 405 -34.49 6.87 30.11
CA TYR A 405 -35.68 6.05 30.17
C TYR A 405 -35.58 4.88 29.19
N LEU A 406 -35.37 3.68 29.72
CA LEU A 406 -35.26 2.47 28.93
C LEU A 406 -36.53 1.61 29.05
N PRO A 407 -36.94 0.87 28.00
CA PRO A 407 -38.02 -0.07 28.06
C PRO A 407 -37.69 -1.23 29.02
N GLN A 408 -38.71 -1.80 29.69
CA GLN A 408 -38.47 -2.91 30.64
C GLN A 408 -37.78 -4.13 30.03
N ALA A 409 -37.95 -4.36 28.73
CA ALA A 409 -37.27 -5.43 27.99
C ALA A 409 -35.73 -5.27 27.99
N ALA A 410 -35.22 -4.03 27.99
CA ALA A 410 -33.78 -3.75 28.01
C ALA A 410 -33.10 -4.27 29.28
N PHE A 411 -33.76 -4.24 30.41
CA PHE A 411 -33.22 -4.73 31.70
C PHE A 411 -33.14 -6.26 31.81
N ARG A 412 -33.62 -6.99 30.81
CA ARG A 412 -33.49 -8.46 30.68
C ARG A 412 -32.35 -8.87 29.74
N MET A 413 -31.74 -7.92 29.07
CA MET A 413 -30.61 -8.16 28.16
C MET A 413 -29.34 -8.48 28.96
N ASP A 414 -28.37 -9.09 28.27
CA ASP A 414 -27.03 -9.29 28.85
C ASP A 414 -26.37 -7.95 29.15
N VAL A 415 -25.39 -7.99 30.04
CA VAL A 415 -24.74 -6.78 30.58
C VAL A 415 -24.09 -5.92 29.49
N ARG A 416 -23.45 -6.54 28.47
CA ARG A 416 -22.79 -5.80 27.38
C ARG A 416 -23.77 -5.01 26.51
N PRO A 417 -24.83 -5.61 25.95
CA PRO A 417 -25.86 -4.88 25.23
C PRO A 417 -26.54 -3.80 26.07
N LEU A 418 -26.83 -4.10 27.34
CA LEU A 418 -27.41 -3.12 28.27
C LEU A 418 -26.48 -1.91 28.48
N LEU A 419 -25.19 -2.17 28.72
CA LEU A 419 -24.20 -1.11 28.89
C LEU A 419 -24.11 -0.22 27.63
N ARG A 420 -24.07 -0.83 26.45
CA ARG A 420 -24.08 -0.10 25.17
C ARG A 420 -25.31 0.80 25.07
N LEU A 421 -26.50 0.27 25.33
CA LEU A 421 -27.75 1.03 25.24
C LEU A 421 -27.78 2.19 26.24
N VAL A 422 -27.38 1.95 27.50
CA VAL A 422 -27.33 3.00 28.55
C VAL A 422 -26.35 4.10 28.16
N MET A 423 -25.17 3.74 27.67
CA MET A 423 -24.14 4.71 27.30
C MET A 423 -24.51 5.52 26.06
N THR A 424 -25.13 4.89 25.07
CA THR A 424 -25.63 5.55 23.85
C THR A 424 -26.71 6.59 24.19
N GLU A 425 -27.66 6.24 25.08
CA GLU A 425 -28.70 7.16 25.54
C GLU A 425 -28.12 8.29 26.43
N PHE A 426 -27.12 8.00 27.27
CA PHE A 426 -26.48 9.00 28.12
C PHE A 426 -25.72 10.05 27.33
N VAL A 427 -24.88 9.63 26.38
CA VAL A 427 -24.05 10.53 25.58
C VAL A 427 -24.86 11.18 24.45
N GLY A 428 -25.77 10.42 23.85
CA GLY A 428 -26.59 10.83 22.72
C GLY A 428 -25.87 10.71 21.37
N ALA A 429 -26.42 11.37 20.36
CA ALA A 429 -25.87 11.35 19.00
C ALA A 429 -24.48 12.03 18.91
N ALA A 430 -23.66 11.61 17.96
CA ALA A 430 -22.31 12.11 17.71
C ALA A 430 -22.26 13.52 17.07
N THR A 431 -23.21 14.41 17.42
CA THR A 431 -23.28 15.78 16.90
C THR A 431 -22.02 16.59 17.23
N GLY A 432 -21.43 16.37 18.41
CA GLY A 432 -20.19 17.03 18.80
C GLY A 432 -18.96 16.58 17.99
N PHE A 433 -18.97 15.36 17.44
CA PHE A 433 -17.98 14.92 16.47
C PHE A 433 -18.14 15.72 15.17
N MET A 434 -19.37 15.93 14.70
CA MET A 434 -19.62 16.77 13.52
C MET A 434 -19.22 18.23 13.76
N ASP A 435 -19.52 18.81 14.93
CA ASP A 435 -19.04 20.15 15.31
C ASP A 435 -17.51 20.28 15.23
N MET A 436 -16.80 19.25 15.71
CA MET A 436 -15.34 19.19 15.64
C MET A 436 -14.84 19.18 14.19
N LEU A 437 -15.46 18.36 13.31
CA LEU A 437 -15.11 18.31 11.89
C LEU A 437 -15.39 19.64 11.19
N VAL A 438 -16.57 20.23 11.38
CA VAL A 438 -16.93 21.51 10.76
C VAL A 438 -15.98 22.64 11.16
N LYS A 439 -15.52 22.64 12.41
CA LYS A 439 -14.60 23.67 12.94
C LYS A 439 -13.16 23.51 12.46
N HIS A 440 -12.64 22.29 12.39
CA HIS A 440 -11.20 22.02 12.19
C HIS A 440 -10.86 21.48 10.81
N VAL A 441 -11.81 20.87 10.10
CA VAL A 441 -11.62 20.39 8.73
C VAL A 441 -12.24 21.41 7.77
N PRO A 442 -11.47 21.96 6.82
CA PRO A 442 -12.01 22.91 5.84
C PRO A 442 -13.08 22.26 4.96
N SER A 443 -14.02 23.06 4.48
CA SER A 443 -14.96 22.61 3.46
C SER A 443 -14.24 22.31 2.13
N ALA A 444 -14.90 21.58 1.25
CA ALA A 444 -14.36 21.30 -0.09
C ALA A 444 -13.98 22.59 -0.83
N LEU A 445 -14.77 23.65 -0.71
CA LEU A 445 -14.48 24.98 -1.26
C LEU A 445 -13.25 25.63 -0.61
N ALA A 446 -13.16 25.63 0.71
CA ALA A 446 -12.05 26.24 1.43
C ALA A 446 -10.72 25.50 1.23
N ALA A 447 -10.77 24.20 1.01
CA ALA A 447 -9.59 23.36 0.74
C ALA A 447 -9.10 23.45 -0.71
N ALA A 448 -9.98 23.78 -1.66
CA ALA A 448 -9.70 23.73 -3.10
C ALA A 448 -8.44 24.51 -3.54
N PRO A 449 -8.17 25.75 -3.11
CA PRO A 449 -6.97 26.48 -3.53
C PRO A 449 -5.67 25.76 -3.14
N ARG A 450 -5.62 25.27 -1.90
CA ARG A 450 -4.47 24.54 -1.37
C ARG A 450 -4.26 23.23 -2.13
N LYS A 451 -5.35 22.48 -2.33
CA LYS A 451 -5.31 21.18 -3.01
C LYS A 451 -4.87 21.31 -4.46
N THR A 452 -5.45 22.26 -5.19
CA THR A 452 -5.07 22.52 -6.59
C THR A 452 -3.60 22.92 -6.72
N ALA A 453 -3.10 23.80 -5.85
CA ALA A 453 -1.69 24.20 -5.86
C ALA A 453 -0.72 23.04 -5.59
N GLN A 454 -1.12 22.05 -4.77
CA GLN A 454 -0.30 20.88 -4.45
C GLN A 454 -0.34 19.81 -5.54
N THR A 455 -1.48 19.66 -6.22
CA THR A 455 -1.73 18.51 -7.10
C THR A 455 -1.59 18.80 -8.57
N TYR A 456 -1.97 19.99 -9.04
CA TYR A 456 -1.98 20.32 -10.44
C TYR A 456 -0.59 20.73 -10.94
N THR A 457 -0.19 20.23 -12.12
CA THR A 457 1.14 20.50 -12.71
C THR A 457 1.16 21.71 -13.65
N GLY A 458 0.00 22.15 -14.11
CA GLY A 458 -0.12 23.25 -15.06
C GLY A 458 0.08 24.64 -14.42
N PRO A 459 0.18 25.69 -15.25
CA PRO A 459 0.38 27.04 -14.79
C PRO A 459 -0.81 27.59 -14.00
N ALA A 460 -0.52 28.39 -12.96
CA ALA A 460 -1.55 28.98 -12.09
C ALA A 460 -2.50 29.95 -12.82
N GLU A 461 -2.11 30.42 -13.98
CA GLU A 461 -2.89 31.35 -14.81
C GLU A 461 -3.93 30.64 -15.71
N SER A 462 -3.84 29.29 -15.83
CA SER A 462 -4.75 28.51 -16.67
C SER A 462 -6.20 28.59 -16.18
N ALA A 463 -7.15 28.56 -17.12
CA ALA A 463 -8.59 28.56 -16.80
C ALA A 463 -8.97 27.33 -15.91
N VAL A 464 -8.35 26.17 -16.17
CA VAL A 464 -8.56 24.92 -15.41
C VAL A 464 -8.08 25.10 -13.97
N TYR A 465 -6.87 25.65 -13.74
CA TYR A 465 -6.37 25.90 -12.37
C TYR A 465 -7.30 26.85 -11.61
N GLN A 466 -7.75 27.94 -12.24
CA GLN A 466 -8.62 28.91 -11.58
C GLN A 466 -10.00 28.34 -11.25
N ALA A 467 -10.58 27.54 -12.15
CA ALA A 467 -11.84 26.84 -11.89
C ALA A 467 -11.69 25.81 -10.75
N ALA A 468 -10.63 25.02 -10.78
CA ALA A 468 -10.35 24.03 -9.72
C ALA A 468 -10.07 24.70 -8.36
N SER A 469 -9.34 25.81 -8.32
CA SER A 469 -9.07 26.54 -7.07
C SER A 469 -10.32 27.18 -6.46
N ARG A 470 -11.34 27.47 -7.26
CA ARG A 470 -12.64 27.99 -6.82
C ARG A 470 -13.69 26.91 -6.61
N CYS A 471 -13.36 25.64 -6.91
CA CYS A 471 -14.32 24.54 -6.86
C CYS A 471 -15.57 24.86 -7.73
N ASP A 472 -15.36 25.35 -8.96
CA ASP A 472 -16.42 25.84 -9.83
C ASP A 472 -17.08 24.66 -10.57
N ALA A 473 -18.36 24.42 -10.29
CA ALA A 473 -19.14 23.36 -10.93
C ALA A 473 -19.48 23.66 -12.42
N SER A 474 -19.38 24.91 -12.84
CA SER A 474 -19.62 25.34 -14.24
C SER A 474 -18.33 25.41 -15.07
N GLY A 475 -17.18 25.23 -14.46
CA GLY A 475 -15.88 25.28 -15.13
C GLY A 475 -15.57 24.02 -15.96
N PRO A 476 -14.40 23.97 -16.62
CA PRO A 476 -13.97 22.78 -17.34
C PRO A 476 -13.82 21.60 -16.40
N LEU A 477 -14.18 20.39 -16.84
CA LEU A 477 -14.10 19.20 -16.04
C LEU A 477 -12.65 18.84 -15.69
N LEU A 478 -12.38 18.60 -14.41
CA LEU A 478 -11.11 18.05 -13.91
C LEU A 478 -11.40 17.10 -12.76
N ILE A 479 -11.06 15.82 -12.96
CA ILE A 479 -11.25 14.77 -11.94
C ILE A 479 -9.91 14.12 -11.63
N GLN A 480 -9.62 13.94 -10.36
CA GLN A 480 -8.50 13.16 -9.87
C GLN A 480 -8.94 11.74 -9.55
N ILE A 481 -8.48 10.77 -10.32
CA ILE A 481 -8.66 9.35 -10.01
C ILE A 481 -7.49 8.89 -9.14
N ALA A 482 -7.80 8.33 -7.98
CA ALA A 482 -6.80 7.84 -7.05
C ALA A 482 -6.89 6.32 -6.83
N LYS A 483 -7.98 5.69 -7.27
CA LYS A 483 -8.21 4.29 -6.99
C LYS A 483 -9.16 3.64 -7.99
N LEU A 484 -8.98 2.34 -8.21
CA LEU A 484 -9.83 1.49 -9.03
C LEU A 484 -10.44 0.39 -8.16
N TYR A 485 -11.76 0.24 -8.17
CA TYR A 485 -12.48 -0.83 -7.49
C TYR A 485 -12.98 -1.83 -8.51
N PRO A 486 -12.70 -3.14 -8.33
CA PRO A 486 -13.27 -4.16 -9.19
C PRO A 486 -14.78 -4.28 -8.96
N THR A 487 -15.50 -4.68 -9.99
CA THR A 487 -16.90 -5.11 -9.87
C THR A 487 -17.00 -6.41 -9.07
N SER A 488 -18.19 -6.78 -8.60
CA SER A 488 -18.39 -8.00 -7.80
C SER A 488 -17.97 -9.29 -8.51
N ASP A 489 -17.97 -9.28 -9.84
CA ASP A 489 -17.53 -10.38 -10.72
C ASP A 489 -16.08 -10.21 -11.24
N ALA A 490 -15.40 -9.12 -10.89
CA ALA A 490 -14.05 -8.78 -11.33
C ALA A 490 -13.85 -8.65 -12.87
N SER A 491 -14.94 -8.46 -13.62
CA SER A 491 -14.87 -8.28 -15.08
C SER A 491 -14.32 -6.89 -15.43
N GLU A 492 -14.82 -5.85 -14.76
CA GLU A 492 -14.52 -4.44 -15.01
C GLU A 492 -14.04 -3.73 -13.74
N PHE A 493 -13.48 -2.54 -13.91
CA PHE A 493 -13.10 -1.67 -12.81
C PHE A 493 -13.91 -0.37 -12.85
N ARG A 494 -14.25 0.12 -11.67
CA ARG A 494 -14.87 1.42 -11.46
C ARG A 494 -13.82 2.39 -10.94
N ALA A 495 -13.66 3.52 -11.59
CA ALA A 495 -12.66 4.53 -11.22
C ALA A 495 -13.21 5.46 -10.14
N PHE A 496 -12.56 5.46 -8.97
CA PHE A 496 -12.93 6.31 -7.84
C PHE A 496 -12.03 7.53 -7.76
N GLY A 497 -12.64 8.70 -7.69
CA GLY A 497 -11.91 9.95 -7.67
C GLY A 497 -12.69 11.12 -7.10
N ARG A 498 -12.03 12.28 -7.13
CA ARG A 498 -12.58 13.55 -6.69
C ARG A 498 -12.75 14.51 -7.87
N VAL A 499 -13.93 15.07 -8.01
CA VAL A 499 -14.20 16.16 -8.96
C VAL A 499 -13.63 17.45 -8.39
N LEU A 500 -12.63 18.05 -9.04
CA LEU A 500 -11.98 19.30 -8.61
C LEU A 500 -12.62 20.52 -9.26
N SER A 501 -13.02 20.43 -10.52
CA SER A 501 -13.78 21.45 -11.23
C SER A 501 -14.73 20.82 -12.24
N GLY A 502 -15.75 21.55 -12.65
CA GLY A 502 -16.80 21.06 -13.54
C GLY A 502 -17.80 20.14 -12.83
N THR A 503 -18.64 19.51 -13.62
CA THR A 503 -19.63 18.52 -13.17
C THR A 503 -19.49 17.28 -14.02
N ALA A 504 -19.34 16.12 -13.38
CA ALA A 504 -19.28 14.83 -14.06
C ALA A 504 -20.70 14.35 -14.38
N THR A 505 -21.01 14.11 -15.66
CA THR A 505 -22.32 13.65 -16.13
C THR A 505 -22.20 12.39 -16.98
N VAL A 506 -23.25 11.58 -16.98
CA VAL A 506 -23.30 10.35 -17.80
C VAL A 506 -23.29 10.70 -19.29
N GLY A 507 -22.49 9.99 -20.09
CA GLY A 507 -22.34 10.19 -21.53
C GLY A 507 -21.41 11.34 -21.95
N GLN A 508 -20.77 12.02 -20.98
CA GLN A 508 -19.84 13.12 -21.28
C GLN A 508 -18.55 12.60 -21.93
N PRO A 509 -18.11 13.17 -23.08
CA PRO A 509 -16.83 12.83 -23.66
C PRO A 509 -15.68 13.40 -22.82
N VAL A 510 -14.69 12.58 -22.52
CA VAL A 510 -13.54 12.94 -21.64
C VAL A 510 -12.23 12.44 -22.21
N LYS A 511 -11.15 13.13 -21.85
CA LYS A 511 -9.76 12.67 -22.00
C LYS A 511 -9.32 12.05 -20.69
N VAL A 512 -8.81 10.83 -20.76
CA VAL A 512 -8.16 10.14 -19.64
C VAL A 512 -6.66 10.21 -19.86
N LEU A 513 -5.94 10.81 -18.93
CA LEU A 513 -4.50 11.02 -18.97
C LEU A 513 -3.83 10.11 -17.95
N GLY A 514 -2.83 9.36 -18.39
CA GLY A 514 -2.00 8.55 -17.50
C GLY A 514 -1.03 9.37 -16.65
N GLU A 515 -0.19 8.68 -15.89
CA GLU A 515 0.77 9.33 -14.96
C GLU A 515 1.93 10.00 -15.68
N ASP A 516 2.35 9.46 -16.81
CA ASP A 516 3.52 9.91 -17.58
C ASP A 516 3.16 10.84 -18.75
N TYR A 517 1.87 11.18 -18.92
CA TYR A 517 1.41 12.06 -20.01
C TYR A 517 2.13 13.40 -19.99
N SER A 518 2.60 13.82 -21.16
CA SER A 518 3.13 15.17 -21.42
C SER A 518 2.49 15.76 -22.69
N ALA A 519 2.52 17.09 -22.82
CA ALA A 519 1.97 17.75 -24.00
C ALA A 519 2.67 17.40 -25.32
N ASP A 520 3.90 16.86 -25.23
CA ASP A 520 4.73 16.46 -26.36
C ASP A 520 4.55 14.96 -26.73
N ASP A 521 3.84 14.18 -25.89
CA ASP A 521 3.68 12.74 -26.05
C ASP A 521 2.25 12.30 -25.67
N ASP A 522 1.49 11.90 -26.69
CA ASP A 522 0.09 11.50 -26.56
C ASP A 522 -0.10 10.00 -26.28
N GLU A 523 0.96 9.21 -26.06
CA GLU A 523 0.86 7.76 -25.85
C GLU A 523 0.00 7.39 -24.65
N ASP A 524 0.05 8.18 -23.57
CA ASP A 524 -0.70 7.96 -22.33
C ASP A 524 -2.06 8.70 -22.30
N MET A 525 -2.64 9.04 -23.43
CA MET A 525 -3.95 9.69 -23.53
C MET A 525 -4.98 8.79 -24.21
N ALA A 526 -6.17 8.67 -23.60
CA ALA A 526 -7.31 8.01 -24.21
C ALA A 526 -8.54 8.91 -24.24
N LEU A 527 -9.27 8.89 -25.38
CA LEU A 527 -10.55 9.54 -25.52
C LEU A 527 -11.67 8.53 -25.24
N THR A 528 -12.48 8.79 -24.24
CA THR A 528 -13.57 7.91 -23.82
C THR A 528 -14.82 8.71 -23.45
N HIS A 529 -15.87 8.00 -23.05
CA HIS A 529 -17.12 8.60 -22.53
C HIS A 529 -17.39 8.02 -21.14
N ILE A 530 -17.85 8.85 -20.22
CA ILE A 530 -18.30 8.39 -18.91
C ILE A 530 -19.57 7.55 -19.10
N GLY A 531 -19.48 6.22 -18.86
CA GLY A 531 -20.61 5.32 -19.06
C GLY A 531 -21.65 5.45 -17.95
N ALA A 532 -21.20 5.56 -16.70
CA ALA A 532 -22.07 5.71 -15.54
C ALA A 532 -21.37 6.52 -14.44
N VAL A 533 -22.18 7.17 -13.60
CA VAL A 533 -21.70 7.96 -12.44
C VAL A 533 -22.45 7.49 -11.21
N TRP A 534 -21.71 7.14 -10.15
CA TRP A 534 -22.27 6.69 -8.87
C TRP A 534 -21.68 7.46 -7.69
N VAL A 535 -22.46 7.49 -6.62
CA VAL A 535 -21.98 7.80 -5.27
C VAL A 535 -21.80 6.47 -4.52
N ASN A 536 -20.64 6.24 -3.94
CA ASN A 536 -20.33 5.00 -3.26
C ASN A 536 -20.71 5.08 -1.77
N GLU A 537 -21.55 4.17 -1.31
CA GLU A 537 -21.93 3.93 0.09
C GLU A 537 -21.39 2.58 0.58
N SER A 538 -20.11 2.30 0.35
CA SER A 538 -19.44 1.04 0.71
C SER A 538 -20.04 -0.18 -0.03
N ARG A 539 -20.98 -0.89 0.58
CA ARG A 539 -21.65 -2.08 -0.01
C ARG A 539 -22.64 -1.75 -1.11
N TYR A 540 -23.01 -0.48 -1.26
CA TYR A 540 -24.01 0.00 -2.20
C TYR A 540 -23.43 1.05 -3.13
N THR A 541 -23.92 1.06 -4.34
CA THR A 541 -23.69 2.14 -5.29
C THR A 541 -25.02 2.85 -5.55
N VAL A 542 -25.03 4.16 -5.38
CA VAL A 542 -26.20 5.00 -5.62
C VAL A 542 -26.02 5.69 -6.95
N ASP A 543 -26.92 5.43 -7.90
CA ASP A 543 -26.89 6.08 -9.21
C ASP A 543 -27.02 7.60 -9.07
N ALA A 544 -26.14 8.35 -9.73
CA ALA A 544 -26.15 9.80 -9.77
C ALA A 544 -26.22 10.27 -11.22
N ALA A 545 -27.14 11.19 -11.52
CA ALA A 545 -27.20 11.79 -12.84
C ALA A 545 -25.97 12.71 -13.08
N GLU A 546 -25.55 13.39 -12.02
CA GLU A 546 -24.42 14.33 -12.03
C GLU A 546 -23.75 14.39 -10.66
N VAL A 547 -22.42 14.59 -10.66
CA VAL A 547 -21.64 14.86 -9.44
C VAL A 547 -20.82 16.14 -9.66
N PRO A 548 -21.09 17.22 -8.88
CA PRO A 548 -20.41 18.51 -9.02
C PRO A 548 -19.04 18.53 -8.33
N ALA A 549 -18.27 19.58 -8.62
CA ALA A 549 -16.98 19.86 -8.01
C ALA A 549 -17.03 19.86 -6.47
N GLY A 550 -16.00 19.31 -5.83
CA GLY A 550 -15.88 19.19 -4.38
C GLY A 550 -16.30 17.85 -3.81
N SER A 551 -17.04 17.02 -4.55
CA SER A 551 -17.53 15.71 -4.15
C SER A 551 -16.73 14.56 -4.75
N TRP A 552 -16.91 13.36 -4.21
CA TRP A 552 -16.32 12.15 -4.75
C TRP A 552 -17.27 11.47 -5.73
N ALA A 553 -16.73 10.89 -6.78
CA ALA A 553 -17.47 10.16 -7.80
C ALA A 553 -16.85 8.79 -8.07
N LEU A 554 -17.68 7.82 -8.34
CA LEU A 554 -17.31 6.52 -8.89
C LEU A 554 -17.75 6.49 -10.36
N LEU A 555 -16.84 6.23 -11.29
CA LEU A 555 -17.05 6.35 -12.73
C LEU A 555 -16.89 4.99 -13.41
N GLY A 556 -17.78 4.69 -14.34
CA GLY A 556 -17.70 3.51 -15.20
C GLY A 556 -17.20 3.84 -16.61
N ASN A 557 -16.65 2.83 -17.29
CA ASN A 557 -16.19 2.87 -18.69
C ASN A 557 -15.01 3.81 -18.95
N VAL A 558 -14.20 4.11 -17.95
CA VAL A 558 -12.99 4.95 -18.07
C VAL A 558 -11.71 4.21 -17.68
N ASP A 559 -11.81 2.97 -17.21
CA ASP A 559 -10.74 2.21 -16.58
C ASP A 559 -9.76 1.56 -17.56
N ALA A 560 -10.12 1.44 -18.84
CA ALA A 560 -9.35 0.67 -19.83
C ALA A 560 -7.89 1.16 -19.95
N SER A 561 -7.68 2.47 -20.00
CA SER A 561 -6.36 3.10 -20.12
C SER A 561 -5.69 3.42 -18.78
N ILE A 562 -6.37 3.24 -17.65
CA ILE A 562 -5.84 3.59 -16.33
C ILE A 562 -5.05 2.41 -15.77
N SER A 563 -3.80 2.64 -15.41
CA SER A 563 -2.96 1.63 -14.72
C SER A 563 -3.12 1.70 -13.20
N GLN A 564 -2.95 2.87 -12.59
CA GLN A 564 -3.04 3.11 -11.15
C GLN A 564 -3.80 4.39 -10.83
N THR A 565 -3.22 5.57 -11.15
CA THR A 565 -3.87 6.86 -11.02
C THR A 565 -4.05 7.51 -12.38
N ALA A 566 -5.01 8.42 -12.49
CA ALA A 566 -5.26 9.14 -13.73
C ALA A 566 -5.85 10.52 -13.47
N THR A 567 -5.71 11.36 -14.48
CA THR A 567 -6.41 12.66 -14.56
C THR A 567 -7.46 12.58 -15.65
N ILE A 568 -8.71 12.88 -15.32
CA ILE A 568 -9.77 12.97 -16.31
C ILE A 568 -10.08 14.45 -16.53
N CYS A 569 -10.07 14.88 -17.79
CA CYS A 569 -10.40 16.25 -18.17
C CYS A 569 -11.37 16.29 -19.35
N ASP A 570 -11.92 17.48 -19.60
CA ASP A 570 -12.85 17.70 -20.70
C ASP A 570 -12.19 17.42 -22.06
N ALA A 571 -12.88 16.69 -22.93
CA ALA A 571 -12.42 16.42 -24.30
C ALA A 571 -12.20 17.68 -25.15
N ALA A 572 -12.88 18.79 -24.83
CA ALA A 572 -12.79 20.04 -25.56
C ALA A 572 -11.50 20.85 -25.30
N LEU A 573 -10.72 20.52 -24.26
CA LEU A 573 -9.47 21.19 -23.92
C LEU A 573 -8.40 20.96 -25.01
N SER A 574 -7.65 22.01 -25.38
CA SER A 574 -6.51 21.88 -26.29
C SER A 574 -5.34 21.14 -25.62
N ALA A 575 -4.42 20.56 -26.41
CA ALA A 575 -3.24 19.86 -25.86
C ALA A 575 -2.37 20.79 -24.99
N GLU A 576 -2.26 22.08 -25.36
CA GLU A 576 -1.48 23.09 -24.62
C GLU A 576 -2.12 23.48 -23.26
N GLU A 577 -3.41 23.22 -23.07
CA GLU A 577 -4.16 23.50 -21.83
C GLU A 577 -4.35 22.24 -20.97
N THR A 578 -3.90 21.09 -21.45
CA THR A 578 -4.11 19.81 -20.81
C THR A 578 -2.90 19.44 -19.96
N TYR A 579 -3.07 19.38 -18.63
CA TYR A 579 -2.03 19.03 -17.66
C TYR A 579 -2.54 17.96 -16.72
N ILE A 580 -1.61 17.12 -16.25
CA ILE A 580 -1.92 16.06 -15.29
C ILE A 580 -1.97 16.56 -13.85
N LEU A 581 -2.65 15.80 -13.01
CA LEU A 581 -2.52 15.89 -11.56
C LEU A 581 -1.35 14.98 -11.12
N ARG A 582 -0.49 15.49 -10.26
CA ARG A 582 0.71 14.76 -9.80
C ARG A 582 0.33 13.39 -9.27
N PRO A 583 1.05 12.33 -9.62
CA PRO A 583 0.86 10.99 -9.06
C PRO A 583 0.92 10.99 -7.53
N ILE A 584 0.43 9.91 -6.92
CA ILE A 584 0.48 9.76 -5.47
C ILE A 584 1.92 9.42 -5.06
N ASP A 585 2.44 10.15 -4.09
CA ASP A 585 3.77 9.95 -3.55
C ASP A 585 3.69 9.05 -2.31
N TYR A 586 4.22 7.85 -2.41
CA TYR A 586 4.23 6.87 -1.34
C TYR A 586 5.49 7.00 -0.48
N MET A 587 5.34 6.93 0.85
CA MET A 587 6.46 6.99 1.80
C MET A 587 7.10 5.63 2.08
N THR A 588 6.60 4.57 1.47
CA THR A 588 7.11 3.21 1.60
C THR A 588 7.43 2.63 0.23
N GLU A 589 8.36 1.70 0.18
CA GLU A 589 8.76 1.01 -1.04
C GLU A 589 8.36 -0.46 -1.00
N SER A 590 8.14 -1.04 -2.19
CA SER A 590 7.95 -2.47 -2.37
C SER A 590 9.31 -3.15 -2.46
N VAL A 591 9.67 -3.89 -1.41
CA VAL A 591 11.01 -4.47 -1.24
C VAL A 591 11.02 -6.01 -1.19
N LEU A 592 9.87 -6.63 -1.03
CA LEU A 592 9.73 -8.09 -1.01
C LEU A 592 9.31 -8.58 -2.39
N LYS A 593 10.09 -9.51 -2.96
CA LYS A 593 9.95 -10.02 -4.33
C LYS A 593 9.56 -11.50 -4.32
N VAL A 594 8.59 -11.87 -5.15
CA VAL A 594 8.14 -13.24 -5.36
C VAL A 594 8.00 -13.48 -6.85
N ALA A 595 8.49 -14.62 -7.38
CA ALA A 595 8.24 -15.03 -8.75
C ALA A 595 7.00 -15.93 -8.83
N VAL A 596 6.23 -15.76 -9.90
CA VAL A 596 4.97 -16.45 -10.14
C VAL A 596 5.00 -17.14 -11.51
N GLU A 597 4.50 -18.36 -11.55
CA GLU A 597 4.39 -19.17 -12.76
C GLU A 597 3.03 -19.89 -12.74
N PRO A 598 2.34 -20.03 -13.88
CA PRO A 598 1.14 -20.87 -13.94
C PRO A 598 1.56 -22.34 -13.79
N LEU A 599 0.74 -23.16 -13.13
CA LEU A 599 0.99 -24.60 -13.04
C LEU A 599 0.94 -25.24 -14.43
N ASN A 600 -0.01 -24.80 -15.26
CA ASN A 600 -0.14 -25.20 -16.65
C ASN A 600 0.39 -24.09 -17.57
N PRO A 601 1.45 -24.29 -18.36
CA PRO A 601 1.99 -23.26 -19.25
C PRO A 601 0.99 -22.68 -20.25
N SER A 602 -0.04 -23.44 -20.65
CA SER A 602 -1.10 -22.98 -21.55
C SER A 602 -1.98 -21.87 -20.94
N GLU A 603 -1.99 -21.72 -19.60
CA GLU A 603 -2.78 -20.71 -18.89
C GLU A 603 -2.00 -19.39 -18.69
N LEU A 604 -0.81 -19.27 -19.23
CA LEU A 604 -0.01 -18.05 -19.15
C LEU A 604 -0.76 -16.78 -19.60
N PRO A 605 -1.53 -16.75 -20.69
CA PRO A 605 -2.30 -15.56 -21.07
C PRO A 605 -3.30 -15.11 -20.02
N LYS A 606 -3.99 -16.05 -19.35
CA LYS A 606 -4.92 -15.76 -18.24
C LYS A 606 -4.19 -15.16 -17.05
N MET A 607 -3.00 -15.71 -16.72
CA MET A 607 -2.19 -15.16 -15.65
C MET A 607 -1.75 -13.73 -15.95
N LEU A 608 -1.33 -13.43 -17.19
CA LEU A 608 -0.90 -12.09 -17.62
C LEU A 608 -2.05 -11.07 -17.52
N GLU A 609 -3.25 -11.46 -17.93
CA GLU A 609 -4.44 -10.63 -17.77
C GLU A 609 -4.75 -10.40 -16.28
N GLY A 610 -4.70 -11.46 -15.48
CA GLY A 610 -4.85 -11.36 -14.04
C GLY A 610 -3.81 -10.45 -13.39
N LEU A 611 -2.54 -10.50 -13.80
CA LEU A 611 -1.49 -9.61 -13.31
C LEU A 611 -1.77 -8.14 -13.64
N ARG A 612 -2.32 -7.83 -14.82
CA ARG A 612 -2.76 -6.48 -15.17
C ARG A 612 -3.88 -5.99 -14.27
N LYS A 613 -4.89 -6.85 -14.01
CA LYS A 613 -6.00 -6.54 -13.11
C LYS A 613 -5.56 -6.35 -11.67
N VAL A 614 -4.65 -7.18 -11.17
CA VAL A 614 -4.07 -7.05 -9.82
C VAL A 614 -3.28 -5.74 -9.70
N ASN A 615 -2.49 -5.36 -10.69
CA ASN A 615 -1.73 -4.10 -10.70
C ASN A 615 -2.67 -2.87 -10.62
N LYS A 616 -3.83 -2.91 -11.28
CA LYS A 616 -4.88 -1.88 -11.13
C LYS A 616 -5.46 -1.82 -9.72
N SER A 617 -5.58 -2.97 -9.04
CA SER A 617 -6.19 -3.07 -7.71
C SER A 617 -5.25 -2.71 -6.56
N TYR A 618 -3.94 -2.89 -6.74
CA TYR A 618 -2.89 -2.70 -5.70
C TYR A 618 -1.83 -1.70 -6.17
N PRO A 619 -1.93 -0.41 -5.79
CA PRO A 619 -1.07 0.65 -6.33
C PRO A 619 0.43 0.49 -6.07
N LEU A 620 0.84 -0.07 -4.93
CA LEU A 620 2.27 -0.31 -4.63
C LEU A 620 2.81 -1.63 -5.18
N LEU A 621 1.96 -2.45 -5.80
CA LEU A 621 2.43 -3.66 -6.47
C LEU A 621 3.19 -3.28 -7.74
N GLN A 622 4.40 -3.80 -7.86
CA GLN A 622 5.19 -3.69 -9.09
C GLN A 622 5.28 -5.07 -9.74
N THR A 623 4.89 -5.15 -10.98
CA THR A 623 5.03 -6.36 -11.79
C THR A 623 6.20 -6.18 -12.75
N LYS A 624 7.12 -7.13 -12.80
CA LYS A 624 8.28 -7.12 -13.69
C LYS A 624 8.46 -8.47 -14.33
N VAL A 625 8.85 -8.48 -15.60
CA VAL A 625 9.33 -9.68 -16.27
C VAL A 625 10.86 -9.61 -16.27
N GLU A 626 11.51 -10.61 -15.68
CA GLU A 626 12.97 -10.70 -15.68
C GLU A 626 13.47 -11.21 -17.05
N GLU A 627 14.74 -11.01 -17.35
CA GLU A 627 15.33 -11.52 -18.60
C GLU A 627 15.26 -13.05 -18.73
N SER A 628 15.17 -13.76 -17.61
CA SER A 628 14.92 -15.21 -17.55
C SER A 628 13.52 -15.63 -18.00
N GLY A 629 12.61 -14.68 -18.22
CA GLY A 629 11.19 -14.92 -18.51
C GLY A 629 10.33 -15.15 -17.29
N GLU A 630 10.87 -15.09 -16.06
CA GLU A 630 10.10 -15.18 -14.82
C GLU A 630 9.27 -13.91 -14.61
N HIS A 631 7.99 -14.08 -14.28
CA HIS A 631 7.12 -12.98 -13.86
C HIS A 631 7.30 -12.76 -12.36
N THR A 632 7.74 -11.58 -11.97
CA THR A 632 8.02 -11.23 -10.57
C THR A 632 7.07 -10.16 -10.07
N LEU A 633 6.64 -10.32 -8.83
CA LEU A 633 5.82 -9.39 -8.08
C LEU A 633 6.62 -8.81 -6.92
N LEU A 634 6.63 -7.49 -6.79
CA LEU A 634 7.22 -6.80 -5.65
C LEU A 634 6.11 -6.18 -4.81
N GLY A 635 6.14 -6.42 -3.51
CA GLY A 635 5.19 -5.91 -2.53
C GLY A 635 5.85 -5.37 -1.28
N THR A 636 5.08 -4.72 -0.44
CA THR A 636 5.52 -4.06 0.80
C THR A 636 5.83 -5.04 1.94
N GLY A 637 5.24 -6.23 1.93
CA GLY A 637 5.43 -7.24 2.96
C GLY A 637 4.67 -8.53 2.69
N GLU A 638 4.82 -9.53 3.59
CA GLU A 638 4.24 -10.87 3.43
C GLU A 638 2.71 -10.84 3.30
N LEU A 639 2.04 -10.12 4.22
CA LEU A 639 0.57 -10.04 4.20
C LEU A 639 0.03 -9.38 2.92
N TYR A 640 0.73 -8.36 2.42
CA TYR A 640 0.35 -7.70 1.17
C TYR A 640 0.44 -8.66 -0.02
N LEU A 641 1.57 -9.35 -0.15
CA LEU A 641 1.76 -10.33 -1.23
C LEU A 641 0.80 -11.52 -1.12
N ASP A 642 0.48 -11.96 0.11
CA ASP A 642 -0.48 -13.04 0.31
C ASP A 642 -1.90 -12.63 -0.13
N CYS A 643 -2.34 -11.39 0.15
CA CYS A 643 -3.60 -10.85 -0.38
C CYS A 643 -3.58 -10.75 -1.91
N VAL A 644 -2.49 -10.24 -2.48
CA VAL A 644 -2.28 -10.14 -3.93
C VAL A 644 -2.37 -11.52 -4.59
N MET A 645 -1.70 -12.53 -4.01
CA MET A 645 -1.70 -13.89 -4.54
C MET A 645 -3.07 -14.58 -4.41
N HIS A 646 -3.78 -14.33 -3.32
CA HIS A 646 -5.15 -14.79 -3.15
C HIS A 646 -6.06 -14.22 -4.26
N ASP A 647 -6.00 -12.89 -4.45
CA ASP A 647 -6.83 -12.22 -5.46
C ASP A 647 -6.45 -12.65 -6.89
N LEU A 648 -5.15 -12.85 -7.16
CA LEU A 648 -4.69 -13.34 -8.45
C LEU A 648 -5.22 -14.74 -8.76
N ARG A 649 -5.17 -15.67 -7.78
CA ARG A 649 -5.62 -17.06 -7.95
C ARG A 649 -7.13 -17.20 -8.02
N VAL A 650 -7.83 -16.52 -7.14
CA VAL A 650 -9.26 -16.77 -6.88
C VAL A 650 -10.14 -15.79 -7.64
N LEU A 651 -9.73 -14.52 -7.74
CA LEU A 651 -10.55 -13.43 -8.25
C LEU A 651 -10.30 -13.15 -9.73
N PHE A 652 -9.03 -12.91 -10.12
CA PHE A 652 -8.71 -12.33 -11.43
C PHE A 652 -8.33 -13.36 -12.50
N SER A 653 -7.71 -14.46 -12.13
CA SER A 653 -7.23 -15.45 -13.13
C SER A 653 -7.94 -16.79 -13.02
N GLU A 654 -8.45 -17.17 -11.87
CA GLU A 654 -9.07 -18.48 -11.58
C GLU A 654 -8.19 -19.68 -12.00
N ILE A 655 -6.88 -19.58 -11.76
CA ILE A 655 -5.89 -20.60 -12.10
C ILE A 655 -5.01 -20.95 -10.90
N GLU A 656 -4.43 -22.14 -10.92
CA GLU A 656 -3.42 -22.52 -9.95
C GLU A 656 -2.06 -21.95 -10.34
N ILE A 657 -1.43 -21.24 -9.41
CA ILE A 657 -0.17 -20.53 -9.59
C ILE A 657 0.87 -21.08 -8.63
N LYS A 658 2.02 -21.46 -9.17
CA LYS A 658 3.21 -21.80 -8.40
C LYS A 658 3.93 -20.51 -7.97
N ILE A 659 4.33 -20.44 -6.71
CA ILE A 659 5.02 -19.30 -6.10
C ILE A 659 6.42 -19.73 -5.72
N SER A 660 7.42 -18.88 -5.99
CA SER A 660 8.78 -19.07 -5.50
C SER A 660 8.91 -18.60 -4.05
N ASP A 661 9.97 -19.03 -3.37
CA ASP A 661 10.31 -18.46 -2.06
C ASP A 661 10.51 -16.95 -2.16
N PRO A 662 10.03 -16.18 -1.17
CA PRO A 662 10.19 -14.74 -1.16
C PRO A 662 11.66 -14.33 -1.01
N VAL A 663 12.05 -13.31 -1.75
CA VAL A 663 13.41 -12.75 -1.77
C VAL A 663 13.33 -11.25 -1.60
N ALA A 664 14.32 -10.64 -0.95
CA ALA A 664 14.40 -9.19 -0.90
C ALA A 664 14.85 -8.60 -2.26
N LYS A 665 14.39 -7.40 -2.58
CA LYS A 665 14.97 -6.56 -3.63
C LYS A 665 16.33 -6.08 -3.13
N PHE A 666 17.37 -6.24 -3.94
CA PHE A 666 18.70 -5.73 -3.60
C PHE A 666 19.04 -4.50 -4.46
N CYS A 667 20.04 -3.74 -4.02
CA CYS A 667 20.64 -2.65 -4.79
C CYS A 667 22.17 -2.81 -4.78
N GLU A 668 22.81 -2.29 -5.81
CA GLU A 668 24.28 -2.28 -5.92
C GLU A 668 24.82 -0.90 -5.60
N THR A 669 25.91 -0.82 -4.83
CA THR A 669 26.54 0.45 -4.43
C THR A 669 28.06 0.35 -4.45
N VAL A 670 28.70 1.49 -4.29
CA VAL A 670 30.17 1.60 -4.12
C VAL A 670 30.50 2.27 -2.78
N VAL A 671 31.63 1.92 -2.21
CA VAL A 671 32.07 2.46 -0.91
C VAL A 671 33.25 3.41 -1.06
N GLU A 672 34.07 3.22 -2.09
CA GLU A 672 35.28 4.00 -2.36
C GLU A 672 35.20 4.62 -3.76
N THR A 673 36.07 5.58 -4.03
CA THR A 673 36.27 6.12 -5.37
C THR A 673 37.03 5.10 -6.25
N SER A 674 36.71 5.05 -7.54
CA SER A 674 37.38 4.15 -8.49
C SER A 674 38.91 4.27 -8.37
N ALA A 675 39.59 3.14 -8.24
CA ALA A 675 41.06 3.09 -8.05
C ALA A 675 41.83 3.77 -9.19
N VAL A 676 41.26 3.76 -10.41
CA VAL A 676 41.84 4.42 -11.59
C VAL A 676 40.74 5.09 -12.41
N GLN A 677 41.11 6.01 -13.28
CA GLN A 677 40.19 6.58 -14.25
C GLN A 677 39.88 5.55 -15.33
N CYS A 678 38.64 5.10 -15.39
CA CYS A 678 38.22 4.09 -16.36
C CYS A 678 37.83 4.73 -17.68
N TYR A 679 38.33 4.17 -18.78
CA TYR A 679 37.93 4.62 -20.09
C TYR A 679 37.45 3.47 -20.95
N ALA A 680 36.54 3.77 -21.87
CA ALA A 680 36.14 2.86 -22.93
C ALA A 680 36.10 3.59 -24.27
N GLN A 681 36.50 2.87 -25.32
CA GLN A 681 36.43 3.34 -26.69
C GLN A 681 35.20 2.80 -27.39
N THR A 682 34.59 3.59 -28.27
CA THR A 682 33.53 3.11 -29.15
C THR A 682 34.05 2.00 -30.08
N PRO A 683 33.17 1.08 -30.56
CA PRO A 683 33.60 0.01 -31.47
C PRO A 683 34.35 0.51 -32.72
N ASN A 684 34.03 1.71 -33.20
CA ASN A 684 34.73 2.38 -34.32
C ASN A 684 36.07 3.02 -33.92
N LYS A 685 36.47 2.98 -32.62
CA LYS A 685 37.68 3.56 -32.06
C LYS A 685 37.88 5.07 -32.33
N ARG A 686 36.79 5.79 -32.59
CA ARG A 686 36.81 7.24 -32.88
C ARG A 686 36.42 8.11 -31.68
N ASN A 687 35.73 7.52 -30.73
CA ASN A 687 35.34 8.22 -29.49
C ASN A 687 35.85 7.46 -28.28
N LYS A 688 36.18 8.20 -27.24
CA LYS A 688 36.66 7.67 -25.95
C LYS A 688 35.99 8.44 -24.83
N LEU A 689 35.39 7.73 -23.90
CA LEU A 689 34.78 8.30 -22.69
C LEU A 689 35.57 7.83 -21.46
N THR A 690 35.85 8.74 -20.55
CA THR A 690 36.56 8.45 -19.29
C THR A 690 35.66 8.85 -18.13
N MET A 691 35.43 7.93 -17.22
CA MET A 691 34.59 8.15 -16.03
C MET A 691 35.25 7.59 -14.78
N ILE A 692 34.83 8.13 -13.63
CA ILE A 692 35.10 7.59 -12.30
C ILE A 692 33.76 7.45 -11.57
N ALA A 693 33.67 6.45 -10.70
CA ALA A 693 32.53 6.26 -9.78
C ALA A 693 33.00 6.58 -8.35
N GLU A 694 32.17 7.23 -7.59
CA GLU A 694 32.39 7.51 -6.17
C GLU A 694 31.07 7.40 -5.38
N PRO A 695 31.15 7.16 -4.06
CA PRO A 695 29.93 7.13 -3.25
C PRO A 695 29.28 8.52 -3.20
N LEU A 696 27.95 8.53 -3.27
CA LEU A 696 27.17 9.76 -3.12
C LEU A 696 27.12 10.15 -1.63
N GLU A 697 27.05 11.44 -1.35
CA GLU A 697 26.97 11.97 0.00
C GLU A 697 25.65 11.53 0.68
N LYS A 698 25.69 11.32 1.99
CA LYS A 698 24.54 10.85 2.77
C LYS A 698 23.36 11.82 2.67
N GLY A 699 22.17 11.28 2.46
CA GLY A 699 20.93 12.02 2.39
C GLY A 699 20.56 12.54 1.01
N VAL A 700 21.50 12.57 0.04
CA VAL A 700 21.19 13.04 -1.33
C VAL A 700 20.24 12.09 -2.03
N ALA A 701 20.49 10.79 -1.96
CA ALA A 701 19.67 9.78 -2.61
C ALA A 701 18.25 9.78 -2.07
N GLU A 702 18.09 9.83 -0.76
CA GLU A 702 16.79 9.88 -0.08
C GLU A 702 16.02 11.16 -0.42
N ASP A 703 16.70 12.30 -0.53
CA ASP A 703 16.07 13.58 -0.88
C ASP A 703 15.66 13.63 -2.37
N ILE A 704 16.40 12.97 -3.27
CA ILE A 704 16.02 12.80 -4.68
C ILE A 704 14.78 11.91 -4.78
N GLU A 705 14.77 10.76 -4.13
CA GLU A 705 13.64 9.81 -4.13
C GLU A 705 12.37 10.42 -3.52
N ARG A 706 12.51 11.29 -2.52
CA ARG A 706 11.40 12.06 -1.93
C ARG A 706 10.90 13.21 -2.81
N GLY A 707 11.56 13.46 -3.94
CA GLY A 707 11.21 14.55 -4.85
C GLY A 707 11.55 15.96 -4.33
N LEU A 708 12.34 16.07 -3.25
CA LEU A 708 12.82 17.37 -2.72
C LEU A 708 13.88 17.99 -3.64
N VAL A 709 14.54 17.15 -4.40
CA VAL A 709 15.54 17.54 -5.40
C VAL A 709 15.13 16.94 -6.75
N ASN A 710 14.88 17.79 -7.75
CA ASN A 710 14.46 17.36 -9.09
C ASN A 710 15.42 17.94 -10.13
N VAL A 711 15.80 17.14 -11.12
CA VAL A 711 16.65 17.51 -12.25
C VAL A 711 16.00 18.59 -13.14
N ARG A 712 14.67 18.70 -13.15
CA ARG A 712 13.93 19.71 -13.92
C ARG A 712 14.00 21.11 -13.32
N LEU A 713 14.52 21.27 -12.10
CA LEU A 713 14.73 22.57 -11.48
C LEU A 713 15.77 23.39 -12.29
N PRO A 714 15.63 24.73 -12.31
CA PRO A 714 16.64 25.56 -12.93
C PRO A 714 18.04 25.27 -12.36
N PRO A 715 19.10 25.13 -13.17
CA PRO A 715 20.44 24.73 -12.70
C PRO A 715 21.00 25.62 -11.58
N ARG A 716 20.56 26.87 -11.47
CA ARG A 716 20.95 27.78 -10.39
C ARG A 716 20.32 27.44 -9.06
N GLU A 717 19.06 27.03 -9.06
CA GLU A 717 18.31 26.61 -7.85
C GLU A 717 18.79 25.26 -7.38
N LEU A 718 18.99 24.33 -8.32
CA LEU A 718 19.55 23.03 -8.04
C LEU A 718 20.93 23.16 -7.37
N ALA A 719 21.81 23.99 -7.95
CA ALA A 719 23.13 24.25 -7.39
C ALA A 719 23.08 24.85 -5.98
N LYS A 720 22.13 25.76 -5.72
CA LYS A 720 21.93 26.35 -4.39
C LYS A 720 21.53 25.28 -3.36
N ILE A 721 20.61 24.38 -3.70
CA ILE A 721 20.19 23.28 -2.82
C ILE A 721 21.38 22.35 -2.50
N PHE A 722 22.16 21.95 -3.54
CA PHE A 722 23.31 21.08 -3.34
C PHE A 722 24.43 21.74 -2.52
N GLN A 723 24.63 23.04 -2.69
CA GLN A 723 25.62 23.81 -1.91
C GLN A 723 25.18 23.96 -0.44
N GLU A 724 23.92 24.35 -0.19
CA GLU A 724 23.44 24.65 1.16
C GLU A 724 23.22 23.40 2.01
N ARG A 725 22.72 22.31 1.40
CA ARG A 725 22.40 21.08 2.15
C ARG A 725 23.52 20.07 2.20
N TYR A 726 24.24 19.87 1.09
CA TYR A 726 25.23 18.79 0.96
C TYR A 726 26.68 19.29 0.86
N GLY A 727 26.88 20.60 0.83
CA GLY A 727 28.22 21.20 0.80
C GLY A 727 28.96 21.01 -0.53
N TRP A 728 28.26 20.78 -1.64
CA TRP A 728 28.86 20.65 -2.95
C TRP A 728 29.44 22.00 -3.44
N ASP A 729 30.49 21.94 -4.25
CA ASP A 729 30.95 23.12 -4.97
C ASP A 729 29.87 23.58 -5.98
N ALA A 730 29.69 24.90 -6.09
CA ALA A 730 28.68 25.51 -6.95
C ALA A 730 28.90 25.19 -8.44
N LEU A 731 30.12 24.94 -8.88
CA LEU A 731 30.40 24.52 -10.25
C LEU A 731 30.01 23.08 -10.51
N ALA A 732 30.39 22.18 -9.60
CA ALA A 732 30.03 20.76 -9.66
C ALA A 732 28.49 20.59 -9.64
N ALA A 733 27.80 21.33 -8.79
CA ALA A 733 26.34 21.28 -8.71
C ALA A 733 25.64 21.82 -9.97
N ARG A 734 26.21 22.73 -10.72
CA ARG A 734 25.70 23.22 -12.01
C ARG A 734 25.96 22.25 -13.16
N SER A 735 26.91 21.37 -13.02
CA SER A 735 27.33 20.40 -14.04
C SER A 735 26.64 19.04 -13.89
N ILE A 736 25.61 18.92 -13.05
CA ILE A 736 24.73 17.74 -12.98
C ILE A 736 23.96 17.61 -14.28
N TRP A 737 24.04 16.42 -14.91
CA TRP A 737 23.39 16.14 -16.18
C TRP A 737 22.11 15.35 -16.02
N ALA A 738 22.15 14.33 -15.17
CA ALA A 738 21.02 13.42 -14.99
C ALA A 738 21.05 12.73 -13.63
N PHE A 739 19.89 12.27 -13.22
CA PHE A 739 19.74 11.26 -12.19
C PHE A 739 19.48 9.89 -12.85
N GLY A 740 19.73 8.79 -12.16
CA GLY A 740 19.57 7.43 -12.68
C GLY A 740 19.07 6.46 -11.61
N PRO A 741 18.31 5.42 -11.99
CA PRO A 741 17.93 4.98 -13.36
C PRO A 741 16.91 5.87 -14.08
N ASP A 742 16.11 6.64 -13.35
CA ASP A 742 15.10 7.56 -13.86
C ASP A 742 15.35 8.98 -13.34
N GLU A 743 14.55 9.96 -13.71
CA GLU A 743 14.71 11.35 -13.26
C GLU A 743 14.61 11.55 -11.73
N GLY A 744 14.00 10.61 -11.03
CA GLY A 744 13.95 10.54 -9.55
C GLY A 744 14.90 9.51 -8.94
N GLY A 745 15.84 8.96 -9.70
CA GLY A 745 16.71 7.88 -9.24
C GLY A 745 17.84 8.32 -8.31
N PRO A 746 18.33 7.45 -7.43
CA PRO A 746 19.25 7.76 -6.35
C PRO A 746 20.74 7.82 -6.77
N ASN A 747 21.02 7.98 -8.07
CA ASN A 747 22.37 8.12 -8.61
C ASN A 747 22.51 9.41 -9.39
N VAL A 748 23.72 9.95 -9.47
CA VAL A 748 23.98 11.24 -10.10
C VAL A 748 25.07 11.13 -11.15
N LEU A 749 24.86 11.73 -12.34
CA LEU A 749 25.87 11.89 -13.39
C LEU A 749 26.30 13.35 -13.46
N VAL A 750 27.60 13.60 -13.35
CA VAL A 750 28.20 14.93 -13.32
C VAL A 750 29.25 15.08 -14.45
N ASP A 751 29.23 16.20 -15.13
CA ASP A 751 30.27 16.58 -16.08
C ASP A 751 31.40 17.35 -15.35
N ASP A 752 32.51 16.67 -15.13
CA ASP A 752 33.70 17.23 -14.49
C ASP A 752 34.85 17.44 -15.48
N THR A 753 34.55 17.50 -16.79
CA THR A 753 35.56 17.75 -17.81
C THR A 753 36.01 19.21 -17.81
N LEU A 754 37.32 19.47 -18.02
CA LEU A 754 37.88 20.80 -18.10
C LEU A 754 37.69 21.40 -19.50
N PRO A 755 37.31 22.68 -19.63
CA PRO A 755 37.10 23.33 -20.93
C PRO A 755 38.36 23.40 -21.80
N ASP A 756 39.52 23.33 -21.15
CA ASP A 756 40.83 23.39 -21.85
C ASP A 756 41.23 22.03 -22.45
N GLU A 757 40.65 20.93 -21.94
CA GLU A 757 40.97 19.56 -22.36
C GLU A 757 39.95 18.98 -23.31
N VAL A 758 38.67 19.40 -23.17
CA VAL A 758 37.53 18.81 -23.92
C VAL A 758 36.70 19.89 -24.61
N ASP A 759 36.39 19.66 -25.90
CA ASP A 759 35.45 20.54 -26.62
C ASP A 759 34.03 20.34 -26.09
N LYS A 760 33.59 21.26 -25.27
CA LYS A 760 32.23 21.21 -24.63
C LYS A 760 31.10 21.18 -25.67
N LYS A 761 31.25 21.80 -26.86
CA LYS A 761 30.20 21.79 -27.89
C LYS A 761 30.02 20.40 -28.46
N MET A 762 31.10 19.69 -28.69
CA MET A 762 31.08 18.31 -29.16
C MET A 762 30.52 17.37 -28.10
N LEU A 763 30.96 17.53 -26.84
CA LEU A 763 30.45 16.75 -25.70
C LEU A 763 28.93 16.95 -25.51
N TYR A 764 28.44 18.18 -25.60
CA TYR A 764 27.01 18.48 -25.55
C TYR A 764 26.19 17.81 -26.67
N SER A 765 26.77 17.60 -27.86
CA SER A 765 26.06 16.92 -28.95
C SER A 765 25.74 15.43 -28.70
N ILE A 766 26.49 14.80 -27.80
CA ILE A 766 26.31 13.39 -27.42
C ILE A 766 25.75 13.23 -25.99
N ARG A 767 25.41 14.32 -25.33
CA ARG A 767 24.93 14.37 -23.94
C ARG A 767 23.78 13.43 -23.68
N GLU A 768 22.75 13.45 -24.53
CA GLU A 768 21.55 12.61 -24.35
C GLU A 768 21.89 11.11 -24.52
N SER A 769 22.79 10.74 -25.43
CA SER A 769 23.25 9.36 -25.56
C SER A 769 24.06 8.88 -24.33
N ILE A 770 24.87 9.76 -23.73
CA ILE A 770 25.58 9.43 -22.49
C ILE A 770 24.60 9.27 -21.32
N LYS A 771 23.58 10.15 -21.20
CA LYS A 771 22.54 10.01 -20.19
C LYS A 771 21.82 8.67 -20.29
N GLN A 772 21.38 8.30 -21.50
CA GLN A 772 20.71 7.02 -21.72
C GLN A 772 21.60 5.82 -21.36
N GLY A 773 22.88 5.85 -21.73
CA GLY A 773 23.84 4.83 -21.34
C GLY A 773 24.06 4.73 -19.84
N PHE A 774 24.13 5.87 -19.13
CA PHE A 774 24.23 5.94 -17.68
C PHE A 774 22.95 5.43 -17.00
N GLN A 775 21.76 5.85 -17.46
CA GLN A 775 20.49 5.41 -16.91
C GLN A 775 20.29 3.91 -17.11
N TRP A 776 20.69 3.38 -18.25
CA TRP A 776 20.70 1.94 -18.48
C TRP A 776 21.66 1.22 -17.53
N ALA A 777 22.88 1.72 -17.33
CA ALA A 777 23.81 1.16 -16.37
C ALA A 777 23.29 1.20 -14.93
N ALA A 778 22.63 2.29 -14.55
CA ALA A 778 22.06 2.44 -13.21
C ALA A 778 20.83 1.54 -12.95
N ARG A 779 20.10 1.15 -13.99
CA ARG A 779 18.96 0.23 -13.89
C ARG A 779 19.39 -1.23 -13.69
N GLU A 780 20.45 -1.64 -14.33
CA GLU A 780 20.99 -3.00 -14.31
C GLU A 780 22.47 -2.93 -13.97
N GLY A 781 22.84 -3.22 -12.72
CA GLY A 781 24.22 -3.17 -12.26
C GLY A 781 25.07 -4.38 -12.69
N PRO A 782 26.41 -4.28 -12.65
CA PRO A 782 27.31 -5.35 -13.13
C PRO A 782 27.48 -6.52 -12.16
N LEU A 783 27.07 -6.40 -10.89
CA LEU A 783 27.19 -7.48 -9.89
C LEU A 783 26.12 -8.56 -10.11
N SER A 784 24.88 -8.16 -10.20
CA SER A 784 23.74 -9.09 -10.18
C SER A 784 22.51 -8.62 -10.98
N ASP A 785 22.70 -7.66 -11.90
CA ASP A 785 21.63 -6.94 -12.62
C ASP A 785 20.55 -6.35 -11.70
N GLU A 786 20.96 -5.88 -10.52
CA GLU A 786 20.11 -5.12 -9.61
C GLU A 786 20.38 -3.62 -9.76
N PRO A 787 19.40 -2.73 -9.46
CA PRO A 787 19.58 -1.30 -9.64
C PRO A 787 20.71 -0.74 -8.76
N MET A 788 21.45 0.21 -9.29
CA MET A 788 22.47 0.94 -8.54
C MET A 788 21.82 1.97 -7.61
N ARG A 789 22.45 2.19 -6.44
CA ARG A 789 22.03 3.17 -5.45
C ARG A 789 23.21 3.86 -4.79
N ASN A 790 23.08 5.14 -4.49
CA ASN A 790 24.11 5.95 -3.81
C ASN A 790 25.44 6.06 -4.58
N VAL A 791 25.40 6.13 -5.91
CA VAL A 791 26.58 6.23 -6.75
C VAL A 791 26.60 7.56 -7.50
N LYS A 792 27.75 8.25 -7.49
CA LYS A 792 28.02 9.43 -8.28
C LYS A 792 29.02 9.09 -9.36
N PHE A 793 28.64 9.28 -10.62
CA PHE A 793 29.53 9.13 -11.77
C PHE A 793 30.00 10.49 -12.24
N ARG A 794 31.34 10.64 -12.43
CA ARG A 794 31.96 11.86 -12.94
C ARG A 794 32.61 11.56 -14.28
N ILE A 795 32.22 12.31 -15.30
CA ILE A 795 32.92 12.29 -16.61
C ILE A 795 34.14 13.18 -16.47
N THR A 796 35.33 12.57 -16.54
CA THR A 796 36.59 13.32 -16.37
C THR A 796 37.23 13.73 -17.69
N ASN A 797 37.05 12.92 -18.77
CA ASN A 797 37.55 13.22 -20.08
C ASN A 797 36.67 12.61 -21.19
N ALA A 798 36.60 13.24 -22.35
CA ALA A 798 35.87 12.75 -23.51
C ALA A 798 36.54 13.18 -24.83
N GLU A 799 36.96 12.23 -25.63
CA GLU A 799 37.41 12.45 -27.00
C GLU A 799 36.25 12.11 -27.96
N VAL A 800 35.74 13.09 -28.70
CA VAL A 800 34.56 12.94 -29.55
C VAL A 800 34.91 13.23 -31.00
N ALA A 801 34.48 12.33 -31.91
CA ALA A 801 34.71 12.50 -33.34
C ALA A 801 33.96 13.73 -33.89
N ALA A 802 34.65 14.47 -34.78
CA ALA A 802 34.08 15.67 -35.41
C ALA A 802 32.86 15.38 -36.30
N GLU A 803 32.89 14.25 -37.01
CA GLU A 803 31.81 13.86 -37.93
C GLU A 803 30.65 13.19 -37.20
N PRO A 804 29.39 13.60 -37.42
CA PRO A 804 28.23 13.06 -36.76
C PRO A 804 27.99 11.56 -36.97
N ILE A 805 28.41 11.03 -38.14
CA ILE A 805 28.23 9.62 -38.47
C ILE A 805 28.98 8.68 -37.52
N TYR A 806 30.11 9.13 -36.94
CA TYR A 806 30.93 8.32 -36.03
C TYR A 806 30.53 8.46 -34.56
N ARG A 807 29.61 9.39 -34.21
CA ARG A 807 29.16 9.65 -32.84
C ARG A 807 27.64 9.39 -32.64
N GLY A 808 27.06 8.50 -33.48
CA GLY A 808 25.65 8.12 -33.32
C GLY A 808 25.36 7.40 -32.00
N GLY A 809 24.11 7.45 -31.54
CA GLY A 809 23.66 6.86 -30.28
C GLY A 809 24.02 5.38 -30.13
N GLY A 810 23.92 4.58 -31.21
CA GLY A 810 24.29 3.15 -31.23
C GLY A 810 25.78 2.89 -30.92
N GLN A 811 26.66 3.89 -31.03
CA GLN A 811 28.07 3.81 -30.64
C GLN A 811 28.30 4.30 -29.20
N ILE A 812 27.64 5.41 -28.81
CA ILE A 812 27.91 6.09 -27.53
C ILE A 812 27.18 5.41 -26.36
N ILE A 813 25.92 4.99 -26.53
CA ILE A 813 25.11 4.42 -25.44
C ILE A 813 25.77 3.16 -24.84
N PRO A 814 26.18 2.13 -25.64
CA PRO A 814 26.83 0.94 -25.11
C PRO A 814 28.20 1.26 -24.49
N THR A 815 28.93 2.24 -25.05
CA THR A 815 30.24 2.66 -24.54
C THR A 815 30.09 3.38 -23.19
N ALA A 816 29.11 4.26 -23.01
CA ALA A 816 28.79 4.90 -21.74
C ALA A 816 28.40 3.87 -20.67
N ARG A 817 27.58 2.87 -21.01
CA ARG A 817 27.26 1.75 -20.11
C ARG A 817 28.51 0.97 -19.70
N ARG A 818 29.36 0.62 -20.66
CA ARG A 818 30.59 -0.15 -20.42
C ARG A 818 31.56 0.60 -19.49
N VAL A 819 31.79 1.90 -19.73
CA VAL A 819 32.69 2.69 -18.88
C VAL A 819 32.12 2.90 -17.48
N ALA A 820 30.78 3.05 -17.34
CA ALA A 820 30.13 3.13 -16.04
C ALA A 820 30.32 1.83 -15.24
N TYR A 821 30.18 0.66 -15.89
CA TYR A 821 30.43 -0.64 -15.26
C TYR A 821 31.88 -0.82 -14.85
N ALA A 822 32.84 -0.44 -15.70
CA ALA A 822 34.25 -0.49 -15.37
C ALA A 822 34.59 0.39 -14.16
N ALA A 823 34.08 1.63 -14.14
CA ALA A 823 34.27 2.55 -13.01
C ALA A 823 33.65 2.02 -11.72
N PHE A 824 32.42 1.45 -11.79
CA PHE A 824 31.75 0.87 -10.65
C PHE A 824 32.49 -0.31 -10.03
N LEU A 825 32.94 -1.27 -10.87
CA LEU A 825 33.63 -2.48 -10.41
C LEU A 825 34.97 -2.17 -9.76
N LEU A 826 35.66 -1.07 -10.16
CA LEU A 826 36.92 -0.62 -9.56
C LEU A 826 36.73 0.33 -8.37
N ALA A 827 35.51 0.59 -7.93
CA ALA A 827 35.13 1.47 -6.82
C ALA A 827 34.75 0.72 -5.54
N SER A 828 35.29 -0.47 -5.30
CA SER A 828 34.94 -1.33 -4.16
C SER A 828 33.42 -1.58 -4.08
N PRO A 829 32.86 -2.33 -5.02
CA PRO A 829 31.41 -2.55 -5.10
C PRO A 829 30.87 -3.31 -3.88
N ARG A 830 29.66 -2.99 -3.46
CA ARG A 830 28.94 -3.63 -2.36
C ARG A 830 27.49 -3.87 -2.76
N LEU A 831 26.86 -4.83 -2.05
CA LEU A 831 25.43 -5.09 -2.13
C LEU A 831 24.70 -4.35 -1.00
N MET A 832 23.58 -3.74 -1.29
CA MET A 832 22.67 -3.15 -0.28
C MET A 832 21.42 -4.02 -0.14
N GLU A 833 20.98 -4.21 1.09
CA GLU A 833 19.74 -4.87 1.44
C GLU A 833 18.76 -3.89 2.11
N PRO A 834 17.45 -4.05 1.91
CA PRO A 834 16.45 -3.26 2.61
C PRO A 834 16.31 -3.74 4.06
N ILE A 835 16.05 -2.79 4.95
CA ILE A 835 15.88 -3.03 6.39
C ILE A 835 14.47 -2.67 6.79
N TYR A 836 13.78 -3.59 7.49
CA TYR A 836 12.52 -3.32 8.14
C TYR A 836 12.73 -2.73 9.53
N TYR A 837 12.00 -1.67 9.84
CA TYR A 837 11.73 -1.26 11.19
C TYR A 837 10.63 -2.15 11.75
N VAL A 838 10.89 -2.76 12.91
CA VAL A 838 9.98 -3.70 13.56
C VAL A 838 9.56 -3.14 14.92
N GLU A 839 8.27 -3.02 15.12
CA GLU A 839 7.70 -2.68 16.42
C GLU A 839 6.99 -3.90 17.00
N ILE A 840 7.48 -4.39 18.15
CA ILE A 840 6.96 -5.57 18.83
C ILE A 840 6.33 -5.16 20.15
N LEU A 841 5.07 -5.54 20.33
CA LEU A 841 4.37 -5.38 21.59
C LEU A 841 4.34 -6.73 22.31
N ALA A 842 4.96 -6.81 23.48
CA ALA A 842 5.11 -8.06 24.22
C ALA A 842 4.99 -7.85 25.73
N PRO A 843 4.56 -8.85 26.50
CA PRO A 843 4.66 -8.84 27.95
C PRO A 843 6.13 -8.98 28.41
N PRO A 844 6.49 -8.50 29.63
CA PRO A 844 7.88 -8.52 30.11
C PRO A 844 8.51 -9.91 30.12
N ASP A 845 7.73 -10.95 30.40
CA ASP A 845 8.19 -12.34 30.47
C ASP A 845 8.68 -12.87 29.12
N SER A 846 8.16 -12.35 28.02
CA SER A 846 8.51 -12.79 26.66
C SER A 846 9.68 -11.99 26.05
N VAL A 847 10.13 -10.90 26.67
CA VAL A 847 11.16 -10.01 26.11
C VAL A 847 12.47 -10.75 25.81
N ALA A 848 12.94 -11.62 26.72
CA ALA A 848 14.17 -12.41 26.50
C ALA A 848 14.09 -13.33 25.28
N GLY A 849 12.91 -13.94 25.05
CA GLY A 849 12.64 -14.74 23.85
C GLY A 849 12.71 -13.90 22.57
N VAL A 850 12.10 -12.71 22.59
CA VAL A 850 12.13 -11.78 21.45
C VAL A 850 13.55 -11.38 21.08
N TYR A 851 14.41 -11.06 22.08
CA TYR A 851 15.83 -10.73 21.83
C TYR A 851 16.57 -11.91 21.19
N THR A 852 16.32 -13.14 21.67
CA THR A 852 16.96 -14.34 21.11
C THR A 852 16.54 -14.58 19.67
N LEU A 853 15.26 -14.36 19.34
CA LEU A 853 14.75 -14.51 17.99
C LEU A 853 15.32 -13.46 17.02
N LEU A 854 15.35 -12.19 17.44
CA LEU A 854 15.95 -11.11 16.66
C LEU A 854 17.42 -11.36 16.36
N ALA A 855 18.20 -11.80 17.37
CA ALA A 855 19.61 -12.13 17.20
C ALA A 855 19.84 -13.27 16.19
N ARG A 856 18.98 -14.29 16.16
CA ARG A 856 19.06 -15.39 15.17
C ARG A 856 18.82 -14.92 13.73
N ARG A 857 18.02 -13.84 13.55
CA ARG A 857 17.63 -13.27 12.25
C ARG A 857 18.37 -11.98 11.92
N ARG A 858 19.61 -11.83 12.40
CA ARG A 858 20.43 -10.62 12.21
C ARG A 858 19.73 -9.31 12.64
N GLY A 859 18.71 -9.40 13.48
CA GLY A 859 17.96 -8.24 13.97
C GLY A 859 18.74 -7.46 15.02
N HIS A 860 18.54 -6.15 15.06
CA HIS A 860 19.16 -5.23 16.00
C HIS A 860 18.09 -4.46 16.79
N VAL A 861 18.08 -4.65 18.13
CA VAL A 861 17.18 -3.90 19.02
C VAL A 861 17.74 -2.51 19.26
N THR A 862 16.93 -1.49 19.02
CA THR A 862 17.27 -0.08 19.24
C THR A 862 16.81 0.41 20.59
N GLN A 863 15.59 0.06 20.99
CA GLN A 863 14.97 0.58 22.20
C GLN A 863 13.87 -0.35 22.69
N ASP A 864 13.73 -0.45 24.00
CA ASP A 864 12.60 -1.05 24.68
C ASP A 864 11.93 -0.02 25.60
N ILE A 865 10.62 0.14 25.45
CA ILE A 865 9.85 1.17 26.14
C ILE A 865 8.68 0.49 26.85
N PRO A 866 8.63 0.51 28.20
CA PRO A 866 7.45 0.07 28.92
C PRO A 866 6.27 1.01 28.65
N LYS A 867 5.11 0.47 28.32
CA LYS A 867 3.89 1.25 28.10
C LYS A 867 3.29 1.67 29.44
N ALA A 868 3.26 2.96 29.72
CA ALA A 868 2.72 3.51 30.96
C ALA A 868 1.27 3.06 31.21
N GLY A 869 0.98 2.56 32.41
CA GLY A 869 -0.34 2.07 32.82
C GLY A 869 -0.74 0.72 32.26
N THR A 870 0.17 -0.03 31.62
CA THR A 870 -0.05 -1.39 31.13
C THR A 870 1.10 -2.31 31.54
N GLN A 871 0.90 -3.63 31.43
CA GLN A 871 1.96 -4.63 31.63
C GLN A 871 2.65 -4.98 30.31
N LEU A 872 2.69 -4.07 29.36
CA LEU A 872 3.25 -4.31 28.03
C LEU A 872 4.52 -3.48 27.81
N VAL A 873 5.45 -4.07 27.05
CA VAL A 873 6.68 -3.42 26.60
C VAL A 873 6.67 -3.34 25.09
N THR A 874 6.98 -2.18 24.55
CA THR A 874 7.20 -1.97 23.11
C THR A 874 8.69 -2.08 22.82
N ILE A 875 9.08 -3.06 22.00
CA ILE A 875 10.45 -3.25 21.54
C ILE A 875 10.54 -2.72 20.13
N LYS A 876 11.49 -1.82 19.89
CA LYS A 876 11.84 -1.26 18.59
C LYS A 876 13.12 -1.91 18.09
N ALA A 877 13.08 -2.46 16.90
CA ALA A 877 14.19 -3.19 16.32
C ALA A 877 14.29 -2.96 14.81
N TYR A 878 15.44 -3.29 14.25
CA TYR A 878 15.65 -3.40 12.81
C TYR A 878 15.95 -4.84 12.45
N ILE A 879 15.40 -5.30 11.31
CA ILE A 879 15.66 -6.64 10.77
C ILE A 879 15.85 -6.54 9.25
N PRO A 880 16.84 -7.23 8.66
CA PRO A 880 16.95 -7.33 7.20
C PRO A 880 15.72 -8.02 6.59
N VAL A 881 15.21 -7.49 5.48
CA VAL A 881 14.03 -8.04 4.80
C VAL A 881 14.22 -9.50 4.40
N MET A 882 15.43 -9.88 4.00
CA MET A 882 15.73 -11.27 3.63
C MET A 882 15.51 -12.25 4.77
N ASP A 883 15.77 -11.85 6.03
CA ASP A 883 15.60 -12.69 7.23
C ASP A 883 14.28 -12.43 7.96
N SER A 884 13.43 -11.52 7.44
CA SER A 884 12.14 -11.19 8.05
C SER A 884 11.05 -12.21 7.74
N CYS A 885 11.19 -12.98 6.65
CA CYS A 885 10.18 -13.95 6.24
C CYS A 885 9.95 -15.02 7.32
N GLY A 886 8.67 -15.21 7.69
CA GLY A 886 8.28 -16.12 8.77
C GLY A 886 8.62 -15.65 10.20
N PHE A 887 9.14 -14.42 10.37
CA PHE A 887 9.48 -13.87 11.69
C PHE A 887 8.27 -13.78 12.62
N GLU A 888 7.12 -13.37 12.09
CA GLU A 888 5.89 -13.25 12.87
C GLU A 888 5.40 -14.60 13.38
N THR A 889 5.49 -15.64 12.55
CA THR A 889 5.12 -17.01 12.93
C THR A 889 6.04 -17.53 14.05
N ASP A 890 7.35 -17.39 13.91
CA ASP A 890 8.31 -17.80 14.93
C ASP A 890 8.12 -17.03 16.23
N LEU A 891 7.81 -15.73 16.14
CA LEU A 891 7.52 -14.89 17.30
C LEU A 891 6.29 -15.38 18.06
N ARG A 892 5.21 -15.69 17.34
CA ARG A 892 3.98 -16.23 17.96
C ARG A 892 4.21 -17.58 18.62
N VAL A 893 4.93 -18.48 17.97
CA VAL A 893 5.28 -19.79 18.54
C VAL A 893 6.11 -19.62 19.82
N LEU A 894 7.13 -18.77 19.80
CA LEU A 894 8.04 -18.58 20.93
C LEU A 894 7.35 -17.88 22.12
N THR A 895 6.44 -16.95 21.84
CA THR A 895 5.71 -16.18 22.89
C THR A 895 4.33 -16.73 23.21
N GLN A 896 3.97 -17.91 22.69
CA GLN A 896 2.65 -18.52 22.87
C GLN A 896 1.50 -17.58 22.46
N GLY A 897 1.69 -16.83 21.39
CA GLY A 897 0.72 -15.86 20.88
C GLY A 897 0.58 -14.56 21.66
N GLN A 898 1.43 -14.31 22.68
CA GLN A 898 1.34 -13.13 23.53
C GLN A 898 2.00 -11.88 22.93
N ALA A 899 2.94 -12.05 22.00
CA ALA A 899 3.59 -10.92 21.32
C ALA A 899 3.02 -10.72 19.92
N PHE A 900 2.93 -9.47 19.53
CA PHE A 900 2.48 -9.03 18.22
C PHE A 900 3.52 -8.09 17.62
N CYS A 901 3.81 -8.21 16.32
CA CYS A 901 4.77 -7.36 15.64
C CYS A 901 4.19 -6.77 14.36
N LEU A 902 4.69 -5.60 13.99
CA LEU A 902 4.49 -4.98 12.69
C LEU A 902 5.82 -4.58 12.11
N GLN A 903 5.96 -4.79 10.81
CA GLN A 903 7.18 -4.56 10.06
C GLN A 903 6.90 -3.56 8.93
N THR A 904 7.74 -2.53 8.79
CA THR A 904 7.65 -1.55 7.71
C THR A 904 9.03 -1.22 7.19
N PHE A 905 9.15 -0.96 5.89
CA PHE A 905 10.41 -0.51 5.30
C PHE A 905 10.88 0.80 5.93
N ASP A 906 12.18 0.90 6.26
CA ASP A 906 12.78 2.08 6.87
C ASP A 906 13.93 2.64 6.01
N HIS A 907 14.97 1.85 5.76
CA HIS A 907 16.16 2.29 5.03
C HIS A 907 16.89 1.14 4.34
N TRP A 908 17.85 1.52 3.51
CA TRP A 908 18.79 0.61 2.85
C TRP A 908 20.10 0.53 3.64
N SER A 909 20.66 -0.65 3.80
CA SER A 909 21.93 -0.91 4.49
C SER A 909 22.85 -1.77 3.65
N VAL A 910 24.15 -1.59 3.80
CA VAL A 910 25.15 -2.40 3.12
C VAL A 910 25.23 -3.78 3.75
N VAL A 911 25.16 -4.83 2.91
CA VAL A 911 25.33 -6.23 3.37
C VAL A 911 26.79 -6.44 3.82
N PRO A 912 27.04 -7.09 4.96
CA PRO A 912 28.38 -7.40 5.41
C PRO A 912 29.15 -8.28 4.42
N GLY A 913 30.43 -7.94 4.18
CA GLY A 913 31.33 -8.69 3.31
C GLY A 913 31.53 -8.07 1.93
N ASP A 914 32.52 -8.61 1.20
CA ASP A 914 32.83 -8.21 -0.16
C ASP A 914 32.25 -9.21 -1.17
N PRO A 915 31.39 -8.80 -2.09
CA PRO A 915 30.85 -9.70 -3.10
C PRO A 915 31.91 -10.25 -4.06
N MET A 916 33.04 -9.54 -4.22
CA MET A 916 34.14 -9.92 -5.12
C MET A 916 35.18 -10.82 -4.45
N ASP A 917 35.14 -10.97 -3.11
CA ASP A 917 36.13 -11.77 -2.38
C ASP A 917 35.97 -13.27 -2.66
N SER A 918 36.90 -13.84 -3.41
CA SER A 918 36.92 -15.26 -3.75
C SER A 918 37.61 -16.13 -2.69
N SER A 919 38.26 -15.54 -1.66
CA SER A 919 38.99 -16.27 -0.63
C SER A 919 38.07 -17.07 0.31
N ILE A 920 36.81 -16.64 0.45
CA ILE A 920 35.83 -17.28 1.32
C ILE A 920 35.14 -18.42 0.57
N THR A 921 35.33 -19.65 1.02
CA THR A 921 34.66 -20.83 0.45
C THR A 921 33.24 -20.94 0.99
N LEU A 922 32.26 -20.80 0.10
CA LEU A 922 30.84 -20.99 0.41
C LEU A 922 30.45 -22.47 0.23
N ARG A 923 29.82 -23.04 1.24
CA ARG A 923 29.30 -24.41 1.19
C ARG A 923 27.78 -24.38 0.95
N PRO A 924 27.26 -25.16 -0.02
CA PRO A 924 25.87 -25.04 -0.46
C PRO A 924 24.80 -25.31 0.60
N LEU A 925 25.11 -26.10 1.62
CA LEU A 925 24.16 -26.54 2.67
C LEU A 925 24.40 -25.89 4.05
N GLU A 926 25.42 -25.07 4.18
CA GLU A 926 25.74 -24.38 5.43
C GLU A 926 25.40 -22.89 5.30
N PRO A 927 24.93 -22.23 6.37
CA PRO A 927 24.74 -20.78 6.35
C PRO A 927 26.08 -20.08 6.11
N ALA A 928 26.08 -19.07 5.24
CA ALA A 928 27.28 -18.31 4.93
C ALA A 928 27.83 -17.59 6.18
N PRO A 929 29.17 -17.53 6.35
CA PRO A 929 29.76 -16.74 7.42
C PRO A 929 29.43 -15.26 7.20
N PRO A 930 29.37 -14.40 8.26
CA PRO A 930 28.98 -13.00 8.13
C PRO A 930 29.74 -12.21 7.05
N LEU A 931 31.02 -12.44 6.90
CA LEU A 931 31.86 -11.78 5.89
C LEU A 931 31.67 -12.34 4.46
N GLY A 932 31.10 -13.53 4.32
CA GLY A 932 30.77 -14.14 3.03
C GLY A 932 29.35 -13.95 2.56
N LEU A 933 28.52 -13.27 3.34
CA LEU A 933 27.08 -13.16 3.10
C LEU A 933 26.76 -12.40 1.82
N ALA A 934 27.46 -11.28 1.56
CA ALA A 934 27.26 -10.49 0.33
C ALA A 934 27.54 -11.32 -0.94
N ARG A 935 28.61 -12.12 -0.92
CA ARG A 935 28.95 -13.01 -2.03
C ARG A 935 27.94 -14.12 -2.21
N ASP A 936 27.47 -14.74 -1.13
CA ASP A 936 26.41 -15.77 -1.18
C ASP A 936 25.14 -15.23 -1.82
N PHE A 937 24.70 -14.04 -1.44
CA PHE A 937 23.53 -13.38 -2.02
C PHE A 937 23.73 -13.08 -3.50
N VAL A 938 24.86 -12.48 -3.88
CA VAL A 938 25.15 -12.18 -5.30
C VAL A 938 25.13 -13.46 -6.14
N LEU A 939 25.78 -14.54 -5.68
CA LEU A 939 25.78 -15.82 -6.40
C LEU A 939 24.39 -16.41 -6.55
N LYS A 940 23.58 -16.39 -5.49
CA LYS A 940 22.19 -16.87 -5.52
C LYS A 940 21.32 -16.06 -6.51
N ILE A 941 21.45 -14.72 -6.50
CA ILE A 941 20.73 -13.84 -7.43
C ILE A 941 21.18 -14.11 -8.88
N ARG A 942 22.49 -14.19 -9.12
CA ARG A 942 23.05 -14.47 -10.47
C ARG A 942 22.55 -15.81 -11.02
N ARG A 943 22.57 -16.87 -10.22
CA ARG A 943 22.06 -18.19 -10.62
C ARG A 943 20.57 -18.15 -10.95
N ARG A 944 19.79 -17.42 -10.14
CA ARG A 944 18.35 -17.26 -10.38
C ARG A 944 18.07 -16.50 -11.68
N LYS A 945 18.89 -15.49 -12.00
CA LYS A 945 18.78 -14.71 -13.26
C LYS A 945 19.48 -15.39 -14.46
N GLY A 946 20.07 -16.58 -14.28
CA GLY A 946 20.80 -17.28 -15.35
C GLY A 946 22.13 -16.66 -15.73
N LEU A 947 22.70 -15.80 -14.87
CA LEU A 947 24.01 -15.19 -15.08
C LEU A 947 25.15 -16.13 -14.66
N SER A 948 26.36 -15.92 -15.23
CA SER A 948 27.52 -16.70 -14.84
C SER A 948 27.92 -16.47 -13.38
N ASP A 949 28.41 -17.49 -12.68
CA ASP A 949 28.86 -17.38 -11.28
C ASP A 949 30.09 -16.45 -11.12
N THR A 950 30.85 -16.21 -12.18
CA THR A 950 32.04 -15.34 -12.16
C THR A 950 31.71 -13.95 -12.69
N ILE A 951 32.14 -12.91 -11.99
CA ILE A 951 32.05 -11.51 -12.41
C ILE A 951 33.35 -11.18 -13.12
N ALA A 952 33.35 -11.21 -14.45
CA ALA A 952 34.55 -10.93 -15.24
C ALA A 952 34.78 -9.41 -15.35
N VAL A 953 35.53 -8.82 -14.43
CA VAL A 953 35.87 -7.39 -14.45
C VAL A 953 36.61 -7.03 -15.74
N SER A 954 37.47 -7.95 -16.22
CA SER A 954 38.26 -7.78 -17.46
C SER A 954 37.40 -7.61 -18.73
N SER A 955 36.13 -8.07 -18.75
CA SER A 955 35.23 -7.93 -19.90
C SER A 955 34.79 -6.48 -20.17
N TYR A 956 34.77 -5.67 -19.15
CA TYR A 956 34.37 -4.25 -19.23
C TYR A 956 35.55 -3.29 -19.42
N LEU A 957 36.78 -3.74 -19.17
CA LEU A 957 37.99 -2.94 -19.31
C LEU A 957 38.58 -3.04 -20.74
N GLU A 958 39.31 -2.02 -21.14
CA GLU A 958 40.16 -2.08 -22.33
C GLU A 958 41.43 -2.89 -22.06
N SER A 959 41.96 -3.57 -23.09
CA SER A 959 43.11 -4.45 -22.98
C SER A 959 44.32 -3.79 -22.33
N ASP A 960 44.56 -2.53 -22.67
CA ASP A 960 45.69 -1.75 -22.10
C ASP A 960 45.53 -1.47 -20.61
N MET A 961 44.28 -1.24 -20.16
CA MET A 961 43.95 -1.09 -18.73
C MET A 961 44.12 -2.40 -17.96
N VAL A 962 43.71 -3.52 -18.55
CA VAL A 962 43.91 -4.84 -17.92
C VAL A 962 45.38 -5.11 -17.67
N VAL A 963 46.26 -4.81 -18.65
CA VAL A 963 47.71 -4.95 -18.49
C VAL A 963 48.26 -4.02 -17.43
N ALA A 964 47.81 -2.76 -17.42
CA ALA A 964 48.27 -1.77 -16.43
C ALA A 964 47.86 -2.13 -14.99
N LEU A 965 46.63 -2.62 -14.80
CA LEU A 965 46.10 -3.04 -13.47
C LEU A 965 46.81 -4.33 -12.99
N ALA A 966 47.05 -5.29 -13.88
CA ALA A 966 47.82 -6.49 -13.55
C ALA A 966 49.27 -6.16 -13.13
N GLN A 967 49.92 -5.17 -13.79
CA GLN A 967 51.23 -4.69 -13.39
C GLN A 967 51.21 -3.95 -12.02
N ALA A 968 50.10 -3.28 -11.69
CA ALA A 968 49.88 -2.65 -10.39
C ALA A 968 49.56 -3.64 -9.25
N GLY A 969 49.41 -4.94 -9.57
CA GLY A 969 49.14 -5.99 -8.57
C GLY A 969 47.65 -6.05 -8.09
N LEU A 970 46.72 -5.50 -8.87
CA LEU A 970 45.31 -5.63 -8.63
C LEU A 970 44.80 -6.94 -9.31
N ASP A 971 44.29 -7.85 -8.48
CA ASP A 971 43.68 -9.08 -8.98
C ASP A 971 42.36 -8.73 -9.70
N LEU A 972 42.25 -9.08 -10.98
CA LEU A 972 41.07 -8.86 -11.85
C LEU A 972 40.23 -10.12 -12.05
N ASN A 973 40.46 -11.16 -11.26
CA ASN A 973 39.76 -12.46 -11.36
C ASN A 973 38.64 -12.58 -10.36
#